data_acb9096a4584bbd74ca1772982af3497
#
_entry.id   acb9096a4584bbd74ca1772982af3497
#
_cell.length_a   1.000
_cell.length_b   1.000
_cell.length_c   1.000
_cell.angle_alpha   90.00
_cell.angle_beta   90.00
_cell.angle_gamma   90.00
#
_symmetry.space_group_name_H-M   'P 1'
#
loop_
_entity.id
_entity.type
_entity.pdbx_description
1 polymer ?
#
loop_
_entity_poly.entity_id
_entity_poly.type
_entity_poly.pdbx_seq_one_letter_code
_entity_poly.pdbx_strand_id
1 'polypeptide(L)'
;MRALALVALWPVVLVGQQAPATAPATLTPPVAAVRPHRFDEHGTVRIDNYYWLKDRKDPEVIRYLEDENAYTKAVMAHTEPLQERLYEELKGRVQQNDQSVPFREGNYFYYTRLVDGKNYPIYARKRGALTAPEEIMIDVNALAEGKSTYIVRAWDVSSAEDILAFAADTTGGRVSSIRFKNLRTGEMLSDVIPRSIGGLAWAEDNRTIFYTKPDSVSVRPYQVYRHKLGTPAATDQMVYEDRDEQYYVGVSKTKSRGYIMIQSSQTMATEYSYIRADQPDAPFKVLFPRERGHEYSASHFGDYFYVLTNDHAKNFRLMRTPVARPSRANWEEVIPHRADVLLEDFEFFKDFLVLSERKDGLVQLRVRPWTGKGEYYLDFGEPAYLAFVSTNREFDTPLLRYVYTSLTTPSSSYDYDMRTRQRTLLKRDQILGGFDPSNYVTERFYTTARDGARVPVSIVYRKGMMRPAPLLLTGYGSYGSSSDPTFSSDRLSLLDRGFAFAIAHIRGGSEMGRAWYENGRQLQKKNTFNDFVDVADDLIKRGYTSSDRLFAVGRSAGGLLMGAVVNMRPELFRGVIAGVPYVDVITTMSDSTIPLTTGEYDEWGNPNDSTFYRYMLSYSPYDNVERKAYPNMLITAGLYDTQVLYVEPAKWTAKLRAMKTDTNRLILRTNMEAGHAGASGRYKRWRDVAFEYAFLLDLAGLGDRAAP
;
A
#
# COMPACT_ATOMS: atom_id res chain seq x y z
N MET A 1 -30.25 11.74 100.18
CA MET A 1 -29.17 12.30 99.35
C MET A 1 -28.74 11.17 98.41
N ARG A 2 -29.12 11.25 97.17
CA ARG A 2 -28.87 10.18 96.16
C ARG A 2 -27.69 10.66 95.25
N ALA A 3 -26.65 9.82 95.19
CA ALA A 3 -25.52 10.03 94.33
C ALA A 3 -25.81 9.47 92.93
N LEU A 4 -25.68 10.28 91.92
CA LEU A 4 -25.69 9.90 90.51
C LEU A 4 -24.30 9.43 90.13
N ALA A 5 -24.20 8.22 89.59
CA ALA A 5 -23.00 7.72 88.92
C ALA A 5 -23.11 7.99 87.37
N LEU A 6 -22.12 8.72 86.84
CA LEU A 6 -21.96 8.90 85.41
C LEU A 6 -21.23 7.69 84.78
N VAL A 7 -21.87 7.01 83.83
CA VAL A 7 -21.27 5.98 83.05
C VAL A 7 -20.71 6.63 81.76
N ALA A 8 -19.41 6.62 81.56
CA ALA A 8 -18.75 7.08 80.29
C ALA A 8 -18.77 5.95 79.26
N LEU A 9 -19.48 6.16 78.18
CA LEU A 9 -19.45 5.30 77.02
C LEU A 9 -18.27 5.71 76.09
N TRP A 10 -17.34 4.81 75.88
CA TRP A 10 -16.29 4.94 74.87
C TRP A 10 -16.79 4.38 73.57
N PRO A 11 -16.54 5.04 72.35
CA PRO A 11 -16.91 4.48 71.07
C PRO A 11 -15.89 3.38 70.67
N VAL A 12 -16.38 2.19 70.44
CA VAL A 12 -15.60 1.11 69.77
C VAL A 12 -15.47 1.44 68.25
N VAL A 13 -14.25 1.77 67.82
CA VAL A 13 -13.92 1.90 66.44
C VAL A 13 -13.77 0.49 65.85
N LEU A 14 -14.74 0.04 65.09
CA LEU A 14 -14.63 -1.15 64.23
C LEU A 14 -13.64 -0.84 63.10
N VAL A 15 -12.43 -1.36 63.18
CA VAL A 15 -11.50 -1.40 62.04
C VAL A 15 -12.04 -2.44 61.07
N GLY A 16 -12.66 -1.99 59.99
CA GLY A 16 -13.06 -2.84 58.89
C GLY A 16 -11.82 -3.47 58.25
N GLN A 17 -11.70 -4.79 58.34
CA GLN A 17 -10.75 -5.54 57.51
C GLN A 17 -11.11 -5.33 56.03
N GLN A 18 -10.26 -4.60 55.28
CA GLN A 18 -10.29 -4.61 53.80
C GLN A 18 -10.05 -6.04 53.35
N ALA A 19 -11.00 -6.59 52.59
CA ALA A 19 -10.81 -7.85 51.88
C ALA A 19 -9.55 -7.74 51.02
N PRO A 20 -8.71 -8.80 50.93
CA PRO A 20 -7.54 -8.79 50.12
C PRO A 20 -7.99 -8.51 48.64
N ALA A 21 -7.34 -7.54 48.01
CA ALA A 21 -7.54 -7.26 46.58
C ALA A 21 -7.35 -8.58 45.82
N THR A 22 -8.39 -9.06 45.18
CA THR A 22 -8.32 -10.21 44.27
C THR A 22 -7.22 -9.93 43.27
N ALA A 23 -6.23 -10.82 43.19
CA ALA A 23 -5.20 -10.76 42.16
C ALA A 23 -5.91 -10.63 40.79
N PRO A 24 -5.40 -9.76 39.89
CA PRO A 24 -6.03 -9.58 38.58
C PRO A 24 -6.11 -10.95 37.92
N ALA A 25 -7.33 -11.32 37.46
CA ALA A 25 -7.54 -12.55 36.71
C ALA A 25 -6.53 -12.62 35.57
N THR A 26 -5.72 -13.68 35.54
CA THR A 26 -4.78 -13.91 34.45
C THR A 26 -5.59 -14.05 33.16
N LEU A 27 -5.45 -13.07 32.24
CA LEU A 27 -6.07 -13.10 30.93
C LEU A 27 -5.54 -14.32 30.16
N THR A 28 -6.42 -15.29 29.94
CA THR A 28 -6.06 -16.49 29.16
C THR A 28 -6.29 -16.24 27.69
N PRO A 29 -5.26 -16.42 26.84
CA PRO A 29 -5.42 -16.25 25.40
C PRO A 29 -6.34 -17.35 24.80
N PRO A 30 -7.10 -17.05 23.74
CA PRO A 30 -7.89 -18.05 23.03
C PRO A 30 -7.01 -19.16 22.47
N VAL A 31 -7.53 -20.39 22.47
CA VAL A 31 -6.84 -21.58 21.94
C VAL A 31 -7.66 -22.13 20.78
N ALA A 32 -7.11 -22.10 19.57
CA ALA A 32 -7.73 -22.73 18.41
C ALA A 32 -7.70 -24.26 18.53
N ALA A 33 -8.80 -24.90 18.17
CA ALA A 33 -8.89 -26.36 18.15
C ALA A 33 -7.86 -26.98 17.16
N VAL A 34 -7.19 -28.03 17.62
CA VAL A 34 -6.26 -28.80 16.78
C VAL A 34 -7.06 -29.78 15.94
N ARG A 35 -7.11 -29.57 14.61
CA ARG A 35 -7.78 -30.42 13.62
C ARG A 35 -6.80 -30.71 12.48
N PRO A 36 -5.99 -31.79 12.58
CA PRO A 36 -4.95 -32.08 11.60
C PRO A 36 -5.52 -32.23 10.19
N HIS A 37 -5.00 -31.44 9.27
CA HIS A 37 -5.20 -31.56 7.84
C HIS A 37 -3.88 -31.98 7.20
N ARG A 38 -3.90 -33.04 6.38
CA ARG A 38 -2.70 -33.61 5.78
C ARG A 38 -2.59 -33.18 4.33
N PHE A 39 -1.43 -32.66 3.97
CA PHE A 39 -1.00 -32.41 2.60
C PHE A 39 0.13 -33.39 2.24
N ASP A 40 0.04 -34.00 1.07
CA ASP A 40 1.07 -34.85 0.48
C ASP A 40 1.54 -34.22 -0.84
N GLU A 41 2.66 -33.51 -0.81
CA GLU A 41 3.16 -32.74 -1.94
C GLU A 41 4.63 -33.05 -2.18
N HIS A 42 5.00 -33.42 -3.40
CA HIS A 42 6.39 -33.72 -3.80
C HIS A 42 7.12 -34.70 -2.87
N GLY A 43 6.42 -35.68 -2.33
CA GLY A 43 6.97 -36.65 -1.38
C GLY A 43 7.19 -36.14 0.03
N THR A 44 6.73 -34.92 0.32
CA THR A 44 6.76 -34.29 1.64
C THR A 44 5.36 -34.34 2.26
N VAL A 45 5.27 -34.79 3.51
CA VAL A 45 4.04 -34.75 4.30
C VAL A 45 4.06 -33.50 5.16
N ARG A 46 3.05 -32.65 4.99
CA ARG A 46 2.84 -31.45 5.81
C ARG A 46 1.52 -31.57 6.57
N ILE A 47 1.54 -31.32 7.87
CA ILE A 47 0.35 -31.33 8.74
C ILE A 47 0.01 -29.91 9.14
N ASP A 48 -1.20 -29.47 8.81
CA ASP A 48 -1.75 -28.19 9.20
C ASP A 48 -2.89 -28.38 10.21
N ASN A 49 -2.61 -28.07 11.47
CA ASN A 49 -3.57 -28.25 12.56
C ASN A 49 -4.70 -27.21 12.57
N TYR A 50 -4.55 -26.13 11.83
CA TYR A 50 -5.44 -24.97 11.86
C TYR A 50 -6.05 -24.65 10.49
N TYR A 51 -5.92 -25.54 9.51
CA TYR A 51 -6.47 -25.38 8.15
C TYR A 51 -7.99 -25.12 8.14
N TRP A 52 -8.72 -25.65 9.12
CA TRP A 52 -10.16 -25.46 9.27
C TRP A 52 -10.58 -23.98 9.44
N LEU A 53 -9.69 -23.10 9.91
CA LEU A 53 -9.94 -21.66 10.04
C LEU A 53 -10.21 -20.96 8.69
N LYS A 54 -10.03 -21.64 7.55
CA LYS A 54 -10.27 -21.03 6.24
C LYS A 54 -11.76 -20.81 5.91
N ASP A 55 -12.66 -21.54 6.54
CA ASP A 55 -14.08 -21.41 6.26
C ASP A 55 -14.72 -20.24 7.01
N ARG A 56 -14.73 -19.07 6.34
CA ARG A 56 -15.34 -17.86 6.89
C ARG A 56 -16.84 -17.99 7.20
N LYS A 57 -17.52 -19.00 6.67
CA LYS A 57 -18.96 -19.23 6.95
C LYS A 57 -19.20 -20.07 8.20
N ASP A 58 -18.17 -20.72 8.71
CA ASP A 58 -18.26 -21.49 9.94
C ASP A 58 -18.39 -20.54 11.16
N PRO A 59 -19.48 -20.62 11.94
CA PRO A 59 -19.66 -19.80 13.15
C PRO A 59 -18.54 -19.97 14.17
N GLU A 60 -17.87 -21.12 14.20
CA GLU A 60 -16.74 -21.37 15.11
C GLU A 60 -15.53 -20.54 14.73
N VAL A 61 -15.27 -20.38 13.44
CA VAL A 61 -14.21 -19.50 12.93
C VAL A 61 -14.47 -18.04 13.31
N ILE A 62 -15.69 -17.55 13.09
CA ILE A 62 -16.07 -16.18 13.46
C ILE A 62 -15.89 -15.97 14.96
N ARG A 63 -16.37 -16.89 15.79
CA ARG A 63 -16.22 -16.82 17.25
C ARG A 63 -14.75 -16.80 17.67
N TYR A 64 -13.90 -17.65 17.08
CA TYR A 64 -12.47 -17.63 17.37
C TYR A 64 -11.83 -16.27 17.09
N LEU A 65 -12.17 -15.63 15.97
CA LEU A 65 -11.68 -14.29 15.63
C LEU A 65 -12.21 -13.21 16.58
N GLU A 66 -13.47 -13.31 17.01
CA GLU A 66 -14.07 -12.42 18.00
C GLU A 66 -13.43 -12.59 19.37
N ASP A 67 -13.15 -13.82 19.79
CA ASP A 67 -12.44 -14.14 21.05
C ASP A 67 -11.00 -13.57 21.04
N GLU A 68 -10.29 -13.66 19.91
CA GLU A 68 -8.97 -13.04 19.72
C GLU A 68 -9.06 -11.51 19.83
N ASN A 69 -10.07 -10.90 19.21
CA ASN A 69 -10.33 -9.46 19.34
C ASN A 69 -10.63 -9.05 20.78
N ALA A 70 -11.44 -9.83 21.50
CA ALA A 70 -11.77 -9.59 22.91
C ALA A 70 -10.52 -9.73 23.80
N TYR A 71 -9.69 -10.76 23.57
CA TYR A 71 -8.41 -10.94 24.26
C TYR A 71 -7.46 -9.77 23.97
N THR A 72 -7.31 -9.39 22.72
CA THR A 72 -6.48 -8.26 22.31
C THR A 72 -6.91 -6.97 23.00
N LYS A 73 -8.22 -6.70 23.04
CA LYS A 73 -8.78 -5.53 23.74
C LYS A 73 -8.45 -5.58 25.23
N ALA A 74 -8.63 -6.71 25.88
CA ALA A 74 -8.36 -6.87 27.31
C ALA A 74 -6.86 -6.70 27.63
N VAL A 75 -5.97 -7.29 26.84
CA VAL A 75 -4.50 -7.16 27.00
C VAL A 75 -4.04 -5.71 26.83
N MET A 76 -4.67 -4.95 25.93
CA MET A 76 -4.31 -3.56 25.63
C MET A 76 -5.14 -2.53 26.40
N ALA A 77 -6.07 -2.95 27.28
CA ALA A 77 -6.99 -2.03 27.99
C ALA A 77 -6.27 -0.95 28.79
N HIS A 78 -5.15 -1.29 29.45
CA HIS A 78 -4.34 -0.33 30.20
C HIS A 78 -3.76 0.81 29.36
N THR A 79 -3.69 0.62 28.02
CA THR A 79 -3.21 1.63 27.06
C THR A 79 -4.34 2.49 26.49
N GLU A 80 -5.60 2.28 26.82
CA GLU A 80 -6.73 3.06 26.27
C GLU A 80 -6.55 4.58 26.43
N PRO A 81 -6.09 5.11 27.58
CA PRO A 81 -5.83 6.54 27.71
C PRO A 81 -4.72 7.03 26.77
N LEU A 82 -3.70 6.20 26.54
CA LEU A 82 -2.63 6.51 25.57
C LEU A 82 -3.17 6.48 24.12
N GLN A 83 -3.99 5.48 23.78
CA GLN A 83 -4.61 5.38 22.45
C GLN A 83 -5.45 6.62 22.14
N GLU A 84 -6.23 7.12 23.12
CA GLU A 84 -7.03 8.33 22.94
C GLU A 84 -6.15 9.58 22.75
N ARG A 85 -5.12 9.74 23.59
CA ARG A 85 -4.16 10.86 23.40
C ARG A 85 -3.50 10.81 22.02
N LEU A 86 -3.04 9.63 21.58
CA LEU A 86 -2.44 9.47 20.26
C LEU A 86 -3.43 9.76 19.14
N TYR A 87 -4.68 9.31 19.25
CA TYR A 87 -5.71 9.62 18.28
C TYR A 87 -5.95 11.11 18.14
N GLU A 88 -6.07 11.85 19.26
CA GLU A 88 -6.24 13.29 19.20
C GLU A 88 -4.98 14.03 18.67
N GLU A 89 -3.77 13.52 18.96
CA GLU A 89 -2.54 14.03 18.35
C GLU A 89 -2.52 13.83 16.82
N LEU A 90 -2.82 12.63 16.35
CA LEU A 90 -2.84 12.28 14.92
C LEU A 90 -3.86 13.15 14.16
N LYS A 91 -5.06 13.25 14.70
CA LYS A 91 -6.14 14.07 14.18
C LYS A 91 -5.79 15.56 14.21
N GLY A 92 -5.22 16.04 15.33
CA GLY A 92 -4.88 17.44 15.55
C GLY A 92 -3.74 17.96 14.70
N ARG A 93 -2.86 17.06 14.17
CA ARG A 93 -1.77 17.46 13.27
C ARG A 93 -2.20 17.69 11.82
N VAL A 94 -3.36 17.20 11.43
CA VAL A 94 -3.83 17.26 10.05
C VAL A 94 -4.91 18.32 9.90
N GLN A 95 -4.77 19.16 8.89
CA GLN A 95 -5.79 20.13 8.53
C GLN A 95 -7.09 19.42 8.16
N GLN A 96 -8.17 19.64 8.95
CA GLN A 96 -9.41 18.89 8.80
C GLN A 96 -10.21 19.33 7.56
N ASN A 97 -10.22 20.63 7.25
CA ASN A 97 -10.75 21.18 6.01
C ASN A 97 -9.58 21.43 5.07
N ASP A 98 -9.47 20.60 4.03
CA ASP A 98 -8.35 20.66 3.11
C ASP A 98 -8.80 20.33 1.69
N GLN A 99 -8.04 20.77 0.69
CA GLN A 99 -8.26 20.38 -0.70
C GLN A 99 -6.95 20.06 -1.42
N SER A 100 -7.03 19.16 -2.40
CA SER A 100 -5.91 18.87 -3.30
C SER A 100 -5.62 20.06 -4.21
N VAL A 101 -4.41 20.13 -4.76
CA VAL A 101 -4.11 21.10 -5.82
C VAL A 101 -4.96 20.78 -7.04
N PRO A 102 -5.77 21.73 -7.56
CA PRO A 102 -6.59 21.51 -8.73
C PRO A 102 -5.74 21.25 -9.97
N PHE A 103 -6.10 20.24 -10.77
CA PHE A 103 -5.50 20.03 -12.09
C PHE A 103 -6.49 20.39 -13.19
N ARG A 104 -5.98 20.94 -14.29
CA ARG A 104 -6.79 21.25 -15.46
C ARG A 104 -6.89 20.05 -16.40
N GLU A 105 -8.11 19.79 -16.87
CA GLU A 105 -8.38 18.90 -17.99
C GLU A 105 -9.54 19.49 -18.78
N GLY A 106 -9.30 19.83 -20.04
CA GLY A 106 -10.28 20.50 -20.87
C GLY A 106 -10.73 21.85 -20.31
N ASN A 107 -12.04 22.00 -20.15
CA ASN A 107 -12.64 23.24 -19.64
C ASN A 107 -12.72 23.33 -18.11
N TYR A 108 -12.30 22.31 -17.37
CA TYR A 108 -12.49 22.24 -15.94
C TYR A 108 -11.19 22.08 -15.15
N PHE A 109 -11.25 22.54 -13.89
CA PHE A 109 -10.27 22.26 -12.85
C PHE A 109 -10.86 21.25 -11.87
N TYR A 110 -10.24 20.06 -11.77
CA TYR A 110 -10.67 18.96 -10.93
C TYR A 110 -9.87 18.91 -9.65
N TYR A 111 -10.54 18.64 -8.54
CA TYR A 111 -9.90 18.53 -7.22
C TYR A 111 -10.75 17.68 -6.26
N THR A 112 -10.13 17.30 -5.15
CA THR A 112 -10.82 16.70 -4.01
C THR A 112 -10.72 17.62 -2.82
N ARG A 113 -11.72 17.61 -1.96
CA ARG A 113 -11.67 18.30 -0.69
C ARG A 113 -12.19 17.45 0.45
N LEU A 114 -11.64 17.71 1.64
CA LEU A 114 -12.05 17.13 2.90
C LEU A 114 -12.85 18.15 3.70
N VAL A 115 -13.78 17.67 4.50
CA VAL A 115 -14.61 18.51 5.41
C VAL A 115 -14.43 17.98 6.82
N ASP A 116 -14.28 18.90 7.78
CA ASP A 116 -14.17 18.55 9.19
C ASP A 116 -15.35 17.69 9.67
N GLY A 117 -15.08 16.69 10.48
CA GLY A 117 -16.04 15.71 10.94
C GLY A 117 -16.47 14.67 9.90
N LYS A 118 -16.03 14.78 8.63
CA LYS A 118 -16.35 13.83 7.57
C LYS A 118 -15.18 12.86 7.30
N ASN A 119 -15.52 11.59 7.05
CA ASN A 119 -14.55 10.52 6.83
C ASN A 119 -13.93 10.48 5.44
N TYR A 120 -14.69 10.95 4.43
CA TYR A 120 -14.37 10.72 3.02
C TYR A 120 -14.21 12.02 2.26
N PRO A 121 -13.49 12.00 1.11
CA PRO A 121 -13.37 13.16 0.24
C PRO A 121 -14.68 13.46 -0.51
N ILE A 122 -14.78 14.72 -0.94
CA ILE A 122 -15.71 15.18 -1.95
C ILE A 122 -14.92 15.42 -3.22
N TYR A 123 -15.30 14.83 -4.33
CA TYR A 123 -14.74 15.09 -5.66
C TYR A 123 -15.52 16.22 -6.30
N ALA A 124 -14.81 17.25 -6.74
CA ALA A 124 -15.42 18.46 -7.27
C ALA A 124 -14.64 18.99 -8.48
N ARG A 125 -15.28 19.87 -9.24
CA ARG A 125 -14.67 20.59 -10.34
C ARG A 125 -15.18 22.03 -10.45
N LYS A 126 -14.45 22.88 -11.17
CA LYS A 126 -14.80 24.27 -11.47
C LYS A 126 -14.57 24.57 -12.93
N ARG A 127 -15.50 25.28 -13.59
CA ARG A 127 -15.43 25.54 -15.01
C ARG A 127 -14.60 26.80 -15.33
N GLY A 128 -13.62 26.67 -16.18
CA GLY A 128 -12.85 27.78 -16.76
C GLY A 128 -11.90 28.50 -15.81
N ALA A 129 -12.27 28.71 -14.55
CA ALA A 129 -11.48 29.42 -13.56
C ALA A 129 -11.63 28.83 -12.15
N LEU A 130 -10.58 28.97 -11.33
CA LEU A 130 -10.60 28.52 -9.92
C LEU A 130 -11.58 29.31 -9.06
N THR A 131 -11.99 30.51 -9.49
CA THR A 131 -13.00 31.34 -8.83
C THR A 131 -14.44 31.00 -9.24
N ALA A 132 -14.62 30.13 -10.24
CA ALA A 132 -15.96 29.70 -10.67
C ALA A 132 -16.68 28.91 -9.57
N PRO A 133 -18.02 28.83 -9.62
CA PRO A 133 -18.80 27.99 -8.72
C PRO A 133 -18.34 26.53 -8.74
N GLU A 134 -18.38 25.88 -7.57
CA GLU A 134 -18.07 24.46 -7.42
C GLU A 134 -19.20 23.59 -7.97
N GLU A 135 -18.85 22.60 -8.76
CA GLU A 135 -19.72 21.50 -9.17
C GLU A 135 -19.28 20.23 -8.44
N ILE A 136 -20.15 19.67 -7.57
CA ILE A 136 -19.87 18.42 -6.86
C ILE A 136 -20.11 17.24 -7.79
N MET A 137 -19.04 16.49 -8.05
CA MET A 137 -19.07 15.26 -8.86
C MET A 137 -19.51 14.07 -8.00
N ILE A 138 -18.78 13.79 -6.90
CA ILE A 138 -19.06 12.68 -5.98
C ILE A 138 -18.92 13.19 -4.55
N ASP A 139 -19.99 13.18 -3.77
CA ASP A 139 -19.90 13.28 -2.31
C ASP A 139 -19.87 11.86 -1.72
N VAL A 140 -18.66 11.38 -1.42
CA VAL A 140 -18.48 10.03 -0.89
C VAL A 140 -19.11 9.90 0.49
N ASN A 141 -19.22 10.97 1.28
CA ASN A 141 -19.84 10.92 2.60
C ASN A 141 -21.35 10.63 2.52
N ALA A 142 -22.04 11.24 1.56
CA ALA A 142 -23.45 10.98 1.32
C ALA A 142 -23.68 9.54 0.80
N LEU A 143 -22.80 9.06 -0.10
CA LEU A 143 -22.92 7.71 -0.66
C LEU A 143 -22.56 6.60 0.33
N ALA A 144 -21.74 6.91 1.32
CA ALA A 144 -21.29 5.99 2.37
C ALA A 144 -22.27 5.87 3.54
N GLU A 145 -23.32 6.68 3.57
CA GLU A 145 -24.30 6.65 4.66
C GLU A 145 -24.89 5.24 4.83
N GLY A 146 -24.89 4.75 6.07
CA GLY A 146 -25.35 3.39 6.41
C GLY A 146 -24.43 2.24 5.96
N LYS A 147 -23.21 2.55 5.49
CA LYS A 147 -22.22 1.52 5.07
C LYS A 147 -20.98 1.57 5.95
N SER A 148 -20.45 0.41 6.30
CA SER A 148 -19.19 0.30 7.07
C SER A 148 -17.98 0.64 6.22
N THR A 149 -18.05 0.37 4.91
CA THR A 149 -16.98 0.59 3.92
C THR A 149 -17.55 1.22 2.66
N TYR A 150 -16.86 2.25 2.14
CA TYR A 150 -17.16 2.84 0.84
C TYR A 150 -15.88 3.38 0.21
N ILE A 151 -15.48 2.82 -0.92
CA ILE A 151 -14.23 3.17 -1.61
C ILE A 151 -14.54 3.47 -3.07
N VAL A 152 -14.27 4.70 -3.52
CA VAL A 152 -14.27 5.03 -4.95
C VAL A 152 -12.96 4.52 -5.54
N ARG A 153 -13.04 3.49 -6.38
CA ARG A 153 -11.88 2.80 -6.98
C ARG A 153 -11.41 3.46 -8.27
N ALA A 154 -12.33 3.98 -9.04
CA ALA A 154 -12.05 4.66 -10.30
C ALA A 154 -13.16 5.66 -10.61
N TRP A 155 -12.83 6.68 -11.37
CA TRP A 155 -13.79 7.59 -11.99
C TRP A 155 -13.21 8.15 -13.29
N ASP A 156 -14.08 8.49 -14.21
CA ASP A 156 -13.71 9.13 -15.48
C ASP A 156 -14.89 9.95 -15.99
N VAL A 157 -14.61 11.07 -16.67
CA VAL A 157 -15.59 11.98 -17.23
C VAL A 157 -15.60 11.85 -18.74
N SER A 158 -16.80 11.82 -19.33
CA SER A 158 -16.98 11.78 -20.80
C SER A 158 -16.24 12.95 -21.47
N SER A 159 -15.87 12.78 -22.72
CA SER A 159 -15.16 13.81 -23.49
C SER A 159 -15.95 15.10 -23.71
N ALA A 160 -17.31 15.00 -23.67
CA ALA A 160 -18.21 16.15 -23.61
C ALA A 160 -18.29 16.82 -22.23
N GLU A 161 -17.59 16.29 -21.23
CA GLU A 161 -17.51 16.83 -19.86
C GLU A 161 -18.84 16.86 -19.10
N ASP A 162 -19.82 16.02 -19.50
CA ASP A 162 -21.18 16.06 -18.98
C ASP A 162 -21.64 14.79 -18.26
N ILE A 163 -20.99 13.64 -18.48
CA ILE A 163 -21.29 12.37 -17.82
C ILE A 163 -20.08 11.88 -17.02
N LEU A 164 -20.31 11.64 -15.74
CA LEU A 164 -19.35 10.98 -14.86
C LEU A 164 -19.67 9.49 -14.77
N ALA A 165 -18.68 8.64 -14.96
CA ALA A 165 -18.71 7.24 -14.55
C ALA A 165 -17.82 7.07 -13.31
N PHE A 166 -18.29 6.33 -12.30
CA PHE A 166 -17.45 6.00 -11.14
C PHE A 166 -17.74 4.59 -10.62
N ALA A 167 -16.68 3.91 -10.21
CA ALA A 167 -16.71 2.57 -9.66
C ALA A 167 -16.54 2.62 -8.13
N ALA A 168 -17.46 2.04 -7.39
CA ALA A 168 -17.47 2.04 -5.93
C ALA A 168 -17.53 0.62 -5.36
N ASP A 169 -16.60 0.35 -4.44
CA ASP A 169 -16.52 -0.87 -3.64
C ASP A 169 -17.07 -0.61 -2.23
N THR A 170 -18.06 -1.40 -1.82
CA THR A 170 -18.74 -1.27 -0.53
C THR A 170 -18.38 -2.37 0.47
N THR A 171 -17.42 -3.23 0.12
CA THR A 171 -17.01 -4.39 0.94
C THR A 171 -15.53 -4.37 1.32
N GLY A 172 -14.69 -3.63 0.58
CA GLY A 172 -13.24 -3.70 0.68
C GLY A 172 -12.62 -4.87 -0.08
N GLY A 173 -13.46 -5.71 -0.74
CA GLY A 173 -13.04 -6.88 -1.51
C GLY A 173 -12.65 -6.58 -2.95
N ARG A 174 -12.42 -5.32 -3.33
CA ARG A 174 -11.96 -4.85 -4.64
C ARG A 174 -13.00 -4.91 -5.77
N VAL A 175 -14.09 -5.64 -5.62
CA VAL A 175 -15.16 -5.69 -6.62
C VAL A 175 -16.10 -4.49 -6.45
N SER A 176 -16.31 -3.76 -7.54
CA SER A 176 -17.07 -2.50 -7.56
C SER A 176 -18.32 -2.61 -8.40
N SER A 177 -19.26 -1.68 -8.19
CA SER A 177 -20.32 -1.37 -9.14
C SER A 177 -20.04 -0.03 -9.81
N ILE A 178 -20.19 0.05 -11.13
CA ILE A 178 -20.06 1.31 -11.87
C ILE A 178 -21.42 1.99 -11.92
N ARG A 179 -21.45 3.27 -11.63
CA ARG A 179 -22.62 4.15 -11.70
C ARG A 179 -22.29 5.39 -12.54
N PHE A 180 -23.33 6.01 -13.04
CA PHE A 180 -23.24 7.18 -13.91
C PHE A 180 -24.00 8.35 -13.33
N LYS A 181 -23.47 9.57 -13.52
CA LYS A 181 -24.09 10.82 -13.08
C LYS A 181 -24.06 11.83 -14.20
N ASN A 182 -25.19 12.45 -14.51
CA ASN A 182 -25.23 13.61 -15.37
C ASN A 182 -24.73 14.83 -14.57
N LEU A 183 -23.59 15.40 -14.97
CA LEU A 183 -22.96 16.50 -14.26
C LEU A 183 -23.63 17.85 -14.51
N ARG A 184 -24.48 17.97 -15.54
CA ARG A 184 -25.25 19.20 -15.80
C ARG A 184 -26.49 19.28 -14.92
N THR A 185 -27.19 18.17 -14.71
CA THR A 185 -28.42 18.13 -13.89
C THR A 185 -28.17 17.70 -12.44
N GLY A 186 -27.03 17.03 -12.19
CA GLY A 186 -26.70 16.44 -10.90
C GLY A 186 -27.38 15.08 -10.63
N GLU A 187 -28.17 14.57 -11.58
CA GLU A 187 -28.95 13.34 -11.44
C GLU A 187 -28.14 12.09 -11.71
N MET A 188 -28.37 11.04 -10.92
CA MET A 188 -27.85 9.70 -11.22
C MET A 188 -28.62 9.10 -12.38
N LEU A 189 -27.90 8.54 -13.36
CA LEU A 189 -28.51 7.78 -14.44
C LEU A 189 -28.99 6.41 -13.93
N SER A 190 -29.90 5.79 -14.69
CA SER A 190 -30.43 4.46 -14.38
C SER A 190 -29.44 3.33 -14.65
N ASP A 191 -28.43 3.59 -15.47
CA ASP A 191 -27.40 2.61 -15.81
C ASP A 191 -26.57 2.22 -14.58
N VAL A 192 -26.44 0.92 -14.36
CA VAL A 192 -25.60 0.34 -13.31
C VAL A 192 -24.91 -0.89 -13.88
N ILE A 193 -23.59 -0.92 -13.81
CA ILE A 193 -22.80 -2.11 -14.17
C ILE A 193 -22.34 -2.78 -12.88
N PRO A 194 -22.88 -3.96 -12.55
CA PRO A 194 -22.46 -4.70 -11.37
C PRO A 194 -21.13 -5.43 -11.64
N ARG A 195 -20.33 -5.64 -10.59
CA ARG A 195 -19.12 -6.46 -10.63
C ARG A 195 -18.10 -6.01 -11.67
N SER A 196 -17.54 -4.84 -11.49
CA SER A 196 -16.35 -4.37 -12.19
C SER A 196 -15.11 -4.40 -11.28
N ILE A 197 -13.93 -4.35 -11.88
CA ILE A 197 -12.65 -4.22 -11.18
C ILE A 197 -11.67 -3.45 -12.08
N GLY A 198 -10.89 -2.51 -11.51
CA GLY A 198 -9.86 -1.80 -12.26
C GLY A 198 -10.36 -0.59 -13.04
N GLY A 199 -9.80 -0.38 -14.23
CA GLY A 199 -9.96 0.84 -15.00
C GLY A 199 -11.30 1.03 -15.71
N LEU A 200 -11.55 2.30 -16.06
CA LEU A 200 -12.65 2.78 -16.89
C LEU A 200 -12.05 3.60 -18.05
N ALA A 201 -12.66 3.55 -19.22
CA ALA A 201 -12.24 4.37 -20.34
C ALA A 201 -13.43 4.78 -21.23
N TRP A 202 -13.72 6.07 -21.28
CA TRP A 202 -14.71 6.62 -22.22
C TRP A 202 -14.20 6.66 -23.65
N ALA A 203 -15.01 6.23 -24.59
CA ALA A 203 -14.79 6.54 -26.03
C ALA A 203 -15.13 8.01 -26.32
N GLU A 204 -14.70 8.51 -27.49
CA GLU A 204 -14.94 9.89 -27.91
C GLU A 204 -16.39 10.13 -28.41
N ASP A 205 -17.20 9.09 -28.52
CA ASP A 205 -18.64 9.20 -28.85
C ASP A 205 -19.50 9.67 -27.68
N ASN A 206 -18.92 9.79 -26.46
CA ASN A 206 -19.57 10.19 -25.20
C ASN A 206 -20.74 9.30 -24.77
N ARG A 207 -20.83 8.09 -25.29
CA ARG A 207 -21.88 7.11 -25.01
C ARG A 207 -21.34 5.74 -24.65
N THR A 208 -20.14 5.43 -25.12
CA THR A 208 -19.53 4.13 -24.96
C THR A 208 -18.42 4.20 -23.89
N ILE A 209 -18.50 3.29 -22.92
CA ILE A 209 -17.46 3.13 -21.90
C ILE A 209 -16.93 1.69 -21.90
N PHE A 210 -15.62 1.55 -21.77
CA PHE A 210 -14.96 0.26 -21.59
C PHE A 210 -14.65 0.06 -20.12
N TYR A 211 -14.81 -1.17 -19.64
CA TYR A 211 -14.55 -1.53 -18.25
C TYR A 211 -14.08 -2.98 -18.13
N THR A 212 -13.39 -3.30 -17.02
CA THR A 212 -12.93 -4.66 -16.75
C THR A 212 -13.88 -5.41 -15.84
N LYS A 213 -14.03 -6.71 -16.11
CA LYS A 213 -14.78 -7.66 -15.27
C LYS A 213 -13.84 -8.63 -14.56
N PRO A 214 -14.10 -8.93 -13.26
CA PRO A 214 -13.34 -9.94 -12.54
C PRO A 214 -13.88 -11.34 -12.79
N ASP A 215 -13.02 -12.33 -12.68
CA ASP A 215 -13.39 -13.72 -12.45
C ASP A 215 -14.26 -13.85 -11.18
N SER A 216 -15.16 -14.81 -11.16
CA SER A 216 -16.14 -14.96 -10.08
C SER A 216 -15.54 -15.53 -8.79
N VAL A 217 -14.45 -16.27 -8.89
CA VAL A 217 -13.79 -16.97 -7.78
C VAL A 217 -12.49 -16.27 -7.41
N SER A 218 -11.54 -16.18 -8.33
CA SER A 218 -10.22 -15.59 -8.09
C SER A 218 -10.21 -14.06 -8.04
N VAL A 219 -11.31 -13.39 -8.40
CA VAL A 219 -11.41 -11.91 -8.47
C VAL A 219 -10.36 -11.30 -9.42
N ARG A 220 -9.74 -12.12 -10.27
CA ARG A 220 -8.77 -11.68 -11.28
C ARG A 220 -9.48 -10.85 -12.36
N PRO A 221 -9.05 -9.62 -12.70
CA PRO A 221 -9.55 -8.90 -13.87
C PRO A 221 -9.02 -9.59 -15.13
N TYR A 222 -9.91 -10.12 -15.97
CA TYR A 222 -9.52 -10.91 -17.15
C TYR A 222 -10.31 -10.63 -18.41
N GLN A 223 -11.42 -9.90 -18.31
CA GLN A 223 -12.26 -9.54 -19.45
C GLN A 223 -12.43 -8.03 -19.55
N VAL A 224 -12.52 -7.50 -20.77
CA VAL A 224 -12.97 -6.13 -21.04
C VAL A 224 -14.31 -6.18 -21.74
N TYR A 225 -15.24 -5.39 -21.24
CA TYR A 225 -16.56 -5.19 -21.80
C TYR A 225 -16.72 -3.76 -22.30
N ARG A 226 -17.63 -3.61 -23.25
CA ARG A 226 -18.09 -2.34 -23.79
C ARG A 226 -19.55 -2.15 -23.40
N HIS A 227 -19.85 -1.07 -22.67
CA HIS A 227 -21.18 -0.65 -22.30
C HIS A 227 -21.59 0.59 -23.12
N LYS A 228 -22.83 0.63 -23.57
CA LYS A 228 -23.43 1.76 -24.25
C LYS A 228 -24.51 2.38 -23.35
N LEU A 229 -24.36 3.63 -22.95
CA LEU A 229 -25.31 4.32 -22.07
C LEU A 229 -26.75 4.19 -22.58
N GLY A 230 -27.68 3.94 -21.66
CA GLY A 230 -29.09 3.73 -21.94
C GLY A 230 -29.43 2.30 -22.33
N THR A 231 -28.48 1.36 -22.24
CA THR A 231 -28.73 -0.07 -22.48
C THR A 231 -28.54 -0.88 -21.19
N PRO A 232 -29.25 -2.00 -21.01
CA PRO A 232 -29.01 -2.88 -19.86
C PRO A 232 -27.60 -3.47 -19.88
N ALA A 233 -26.90 -3.48 -18.73
CA ALA A 233 -25.56 -4.06 -18.60
C ALA A 233 -25.49 -5.56 -18.98
N ALA A 234 -26.59 -6.27 -18.97
CA ALA A 234 -26.68 -7.66 -19.44
C ALA A 234 -26.48 -7.79 -20.96
N THR A 235 -26.61 -6.70 -21.71
CA THR A 235 -26.40 -6.66 -23.19
C THR A 235 -25.01 -6.19 -23.57
N ASP A 236 -24.13 -5.90 -22.60
CA ASP A 236 -22.77 -5.43 -22.84
C ASP A 236 -21.96 -6.48 -23.60
N GLN A 237 -21.16 -5.99 -24.53
CA GLN A 237 -20.34 -6.85 -25.38
C GLN A 237 -18.95 -7.04 -24.79
N MET A 238 -18.55 -8.30 -24.63
CA MET A 238 -17.17 -8.63 -24.34
C MET A 238 -16.30 -8.35 -25.57
N VAL A 239 -15.27 -7.53 -25.41
CA VAL A 239 -14.37 -7.12 -26.51
C VAL A 239 -12.97 -7.71 -26.36
N TYR A 240 -12.64 -8.23 -25.16
CA TYR A 240 -11.36 -8.87 -24.89
C TYR A 240 -11.50 -9.87 -23.74
N GLU A 241 -10.81 -10.98 -23.83
CA GLU A 241 -10.68 -11.98 -22.77
C GLU A 241 -9.25 -12.51 -22.73
N ASP A 242 -8.65 -12.54 -21.56
CA ASP A 242 -7.40 -13.26 -21.32
C ASP A 242 -7.67 -14.55 -20.56
N ARG A 243 -7.44 -15.68 -21.21
CA ARG A 243 -7.68 -17.02 -20.64
C ARG A 243 -6.51 -17.55 -19.84
N ASP A 244 -5.34 -16.92 -19.94
CA ASP A 244 -4.19 -17.29 -19.13
C ASP A 244 -4.38 -16.70 -17.73
N GLU A 245 -4.54 -17.58 -16.74
CA GLU A 245 -4.83 -17.20 -15.36
C GLU A 245 -3.70 -16.41 -14.69
N GLN A 246 -2.51 -16.37 -15.27
CA GLN A 246 -1.39 -15.58 -14.76
C GLN A 246 -1.49 -14.10 -15.13
N TYR A 247 -2.34 -13.71 -16.09
CA TYR A 247 -2.42 -12.35 -16.58
C TYR A 247 -3.60 -11.56 -15.99
N TYR A 248 -3.34 -10.29 -15.73
CA TYR A 248 -4.31 -9.30 -15.26
C TYR A 248 -4.59 -8.29 -16.37
N VAL A 249 -5.87 -7.99 -16.59
CA VAL A 249 -6.32 -7.13 -17.67
C VAL A 249 -6.75 -5.78 -17.13
N GLY A 250 -6.30 -4.70 -17.77
CA GLY A 250 -6.71 -3.34 -17.50
C GLY A 250 -7.15 -2.63 -18.78
N VAL A 251 -7.98 -1.60 -18.67
CA VAL A 251 -8.36 -0.71 -19.76
C VAL A 251 -8.14 0.74 -19.39
N SER A 252 -7.63 1.53 -20.33
CA SER A 252 -7.36 2.96 -20.14
C SER A 252 -7.47 3.72 -21.45
N LYS A 253 -7.58 5.05 -21.37
CA LYS A 253 -7.48 5.96 -22.53
C LYS A 253 -6.14 6.69 -22.47
N THR A 254 -5.47 6.82 -23.60
CA THR A 254 -4.21 7.57 -23.68
C THR A 254 -4.41 9.05 -23.35
N LYS A 255 -3.37 9.73 -22.82
CA LYS A 255 -3.40 11.19 -22.54
C LYS A 255 -3.79 12.00 -23.77
N SER A 256 -3.38 11.56 -24.95
CA SER A 256 -3.75 12.17 -26.24
C SER A 256 -5.25 12.05 -26.58
N ARG A 257 -6.00 11.26 -25.81
CA ARG A 257 -7.40 10.87 -26.06
C ARG A 257 -7.62 10.13 -27.40
N GLY A 258 -6.54 9.85 -28.14
CA GLY A 258 -6.60 9.21 -29.46
C GLY A 258 -6.92 7.72 -29.43
N TYR A 259 -6.59 7.02 -28.34
CA TYR A 259 -6.67 5.57 -28.27
C TYR A 259 -7.22 5.07 -26.93
N ILE A 260 -8.01 3.97 -27.01
CA ILE A 260 -8.34 3.10 -25.88
C ILE A 260 -7.34 1.94 -25.92
N MET A 261 -6.69 1.70 -24.80
CA MET A 261 -5.67 0.67 -24.64
C MET A 261 -6.16 -0.41 -23.67
N ILE A 262 -6.02 -1.67 -24.05
CA ILE A 262 -6.15 -2.81 -23.15
C ILE A 262 -4.74 -3.30 -22.84
N GLN A 263 -4.40 -3.37 -21.56
CA GLN A 263 -3.17 -3.98 -21.07
C GLN A 263 -3.48 -5.35 -20.50
N SER A 264 -2.78 -6.37 -20.95
CA SER A 264 -2.74 -7.68 -20.32
C SER A 264 -1.31 -7.93 -19.84
N SER A 265 -1.12 -8.08 -18.53
CA SER A 265 0.21 -8.14 -17.93
C SER A 265 0.29 -9.11 -16.76
N GLN A 266 1.45 -9.66 -16.59
CA GLN A 266 1.90 -10.39 -15.41
C GLN A 266 3.31 -9.87 -15.05
N THR A 267 3.92 -10.39 -13.97
CA THR A 267 5.20 -9.89 -13.43
C THR A 267 6.31 -9.75 -14.48
N MET A 268 6.36 -10.64 -15.48
CA MET A 268 7.48 -10.77 -16.43
C MET A 268 7.07 -10.62 -17.89
N ALA A 269 5.84 -10.28 -18.19
CA ALA A 269 5.38 -10.15 -19.57
C ALA A 269 4.18 -9.21 -19.67
N THR A 270 4.15 -8.42 -20.73
CA THR A 270 3.06 -7.47 -21.03
C THR A 270 2.66 -7.56 -22.48
N GLU A 271 1.36 -7.39 -22.74
CA GLU A 271 0.77 -7.19 -24.07
C GLU A 271 -0.19 -6.01 -24.04
N TYR A 272 -0.13 -5.15 -25.04
CA TYR A 272 -1.12 -4.10 -25.26
C TYR A 272 -1.92 -4.37 -26.53
N SER A 273 -3.23 -4.16 -26.42
CA SER A 273 -4.13 -4.04 -27.56
C SER A 273 -4.74 -2.65 -27.60
N TYR A 274 -5.08 -2.14 -28.77
CA TYR A 274 -5.56 -0.77 -28.95
C TYR A 274 -6.65 -0.65 -30.01
N ILE A 275 -7.51 0.37 -29.84
CA ILE A 275 -8.41 0.91 -30.87
C ILE A 275 -8.32 2.43 -30.86
N ARG A 276 -8.76 3.08 -31.93
CA ARG A 276 -9.02 4.53 -31.92
C ARG A 276 -10.18 4.83 -30.98
N ALA A 277 -10.04 5.84 -30.16
CA ALA A 277 -11.07 6.22 -29.20
C ALA A 277 -12.36 6.73 -29.84
N ASP A 278 -12.28 7.25 -31.09
CA ASP A 278 -13.41 7.68 -31.92
C ASP A 278 -14.07 6.53 -32.73
N GLN A 279 -13.56 5.29 -32.60
CA GLN A 279 -14.09 4.09 -33.26
C GLN A 279 -14.36 2.97 -32.26
N PRO A 280 -15.27 3.17 -31.29
CA PRO A 280 -15.47 2.22 -30.18
C PRO A 280 -16.00 0.86 -30.61
N ASP A 281 -16.58 0.75 -31.81
CA ASP A 281 -17.10 -0.50 -32.35
C ASP A 281 -16.05 -1.31 -33.16
N ALA A 282 -14.84 -0.76 -33.35
CA ALA A 282 -13.77 -1.44 -34.07
C ALA A 282 -13.16 -2.58 -33.21
N PRO A 283 -12.60 -3.64 -33.85
CA PRO A 283 -11.88 -4.68 -33.14
C PRO A 283 -10.55 -4.14 -32.59
N PHE A 284 -10.17 -4.57 -31.40
CA PHE A 284 -8.87 -4.28 -30.82
C PHE A 284 -7.76 -4.96 -31.63
N LYS A 285 -6.64 -4.25 -31.83
CA LYS A 285 -5.44 -4.73 -32.51
C LYS A 285 -4.34 -4.87 -31.48
N VAL A 286 -3.62 -5.98 -31.50
CA VAL A 286 -2.42 -6.19 -30.67
C VAL A 286 -1.33 -5.22 -31.14
N LEU A 287 -0.70 -4.50 -30.21
CA LEU A 287 0.43 -3.61 -30.50
C LEU A 287 1.71 -4.42 -30.70
N PHE A 288 2.08 -5.22 -29.70
CA PHE A 288 3.15 -6.21 -29.78
C PHE A 288 2.69 -7.48 -29.03
N PRO A 289 2.81 -8.67 -29.64
CA PRO A 289 2.50 -9.92 -28.97
C PRO A 289 3.33 -10.11 -27.70
N ARG A 290 2.73 -10.73 -26.69
CA ARG A 290 3.44 -11.05 -25.45
C ARG A 290 4.57 -12.05 -25.68
N GLU A 291 5.67 -11.84 -25.00
CA GLU A 291 6.80 -12.75 -24.93
C GLU A 291 7.23 -12.85 -23.46
N ARG A 292 7.50 -14.06 -22.98
CA ARG A 292 7.99 -14.23 -21.61
C ARG A 292 9.31 -13.50 -21.41
N GLY A 293 9.39 -12.67 -20.38
CA GLY A 293 10.55 -11.83 -20.08
C GLY A 293 10.51 -10.46 -20.76
N HIS A 294 9.53 -10.19 -21.63
CA HIS A 294 9.35 -8.89 -22.25
C HIS A 294 8.28 -8.07 -21.52
N GLU A 295 8.73 -7.10 -20.76
CA GLU A 295 7.91 -6.13 -20.06
C GLU A 295 7.94 -4.79 -20.80
N TYR A 296 6.78 -4.20 -21.02
CA TYR A 296 6.71 -2.86 -21.61
C TYR A 296 5.45 -2.12 -21.20
N SER A 297 5.52 -0.80 -21.21
CA SER A 297 4.36 0.08 -21.21
C SER A 297 4.32 0.88 -22.52
N ALA A 298 3.10 1.24 -22.94
CA ALA A 298 2.89 1.98 -24.18
C ALA A 298 2.02 3.22 -23.97
N SER A 299 2.40 4.34 -24.57
CA SER A 299 1.63 5.58 -24.58
C SER A 299 1.67 6.21 -25.97
N HIS A 300 0.78 7.19 -26.23
CA HIS A 300 0.67 7.83 -27.53
C HIS A 300 0.92 9.33 -27.46
N PHE A 301 1.80 9.82 -28.37
CA PHE A 301 2.05 11.24 -28.56
C PHE A 301 2.42 11.55 -30.03
N GLY A 302 1.74 12.51 -30.64
CA GLY A 302 1.91 12.86 -32.06
C GLY A 302 1.59 11.68 -32.97
N ASP A 303 2.52 11.35 -33.86
CA ASP A 303 2.37 10.27 -34.86
C ASP A 303 2.96 8.92 -34.36
N TYR A 304 3.30 8.80 -33.04
CA TYR A 304 4.03 7.67 -32.52
C TYR A 304 3.38 7.06 -31.29
N PHE A 305 3.48 5.72 -31.18
CA PHE A 305 3.45 5.03 -29.89
C PHE A 305 4.86 5.04 -29.30
N TYR A 306 4.96 5.41 -28.03
CA TYR A 306 6.19 5.36 -27.25
C TYR A 306 6.12 4.15 -26.33
N VAL A 307 7.23 3.42 -26.25
CA VAL A 307 7.30 2.11 -25.59
C VAL A 307 8.47 2.12 -24.62
N LEU A 308 8.17 2.14 -23.33
CA LEU A 308 9.14 1.90 -22.28
C LEU A 308 9.31 0.40 -22.15
N THR A 309 10.49 -0.15 -22.40
CA THR A 309 10.67 -1.58 -22.57
C THR A 309 11.99 -2.07 -21.95
N ASN A 310 11.97 -3.31 -21.43
CA ASN A 310 13.17 -4.03 -21.00
C ASN A 310 13.85 -4.83 -22.14
N ASP A 311 13.35 -4.75 -23.38
CA ASP A 311 13.94 -5.44 -24.52
C ASP A 311 15.40 -5.01 -24.72
N HIS A 312 16.35 -5.96 -24.60
CA HIS A 312 17.80 -5.71 -24.54
C HIS A 312 18.23 -4.59 -23.56
N ALA A 313 17.44 -4.33 -22.51
CA ALA A 313 17.60 -3.18 -21.63
C ALA A 313 17.12 -3.50 -20.19
N LYS A 314 17.96 -4.12 -19.39
CA LYS A 314 17.59 -4.57 -18.04
C LYS A 314 16.92 -3.48 -17.19
N ASN A 315 17.46 -2.25 -17.22
CA ASN A 315 16.93 -1.08 -16.52
C ASN A 315 16.02 -0.22 -17.42
N PHE A 316 15.41 -0.83 -18.41
CA PHE A 316 14.52 -0.24 -19.41
C PHE A 316 15.19 0.80 -20.32
N ARG A 317 14.55 1.04 -21.45
CA ARG A 317 14.83 2.08 -22.46
C ARG A 317 13.53 2.57 -23.06
N LEU A 318 13.53 3.77 -23.64
CA LEU A 318 12.37 4.31 -24.30
C LEU A 318 12.55 4.22 -25.82
N MET A 319 11.64 3.50 -26.46
CA MET A 319 11.53 3.39 -27.92
C MET A 319 10.29 4.12 -28.41
N ARG A 320 10.18 4.39 -29.71
CA ARG A 320 8.94 4.81 -30.37
C ARG A 320 8.75 4.06 -31.69
N THR A 321 7.50 3.97 -32.13
CA THR A 321 7.13 3.36 -33.42
C THR A 321 6.00 4.16 -34.06
N PRO A 322 6.00 4.34 -35.42
CA PRO A 322 4.93 5.06 -36.11
C PRO A 322 3.58 4.39 -35.91
N VAL A 323 2.54 5.15 -35.56
CA VAL A 323 1.15 4.66 -35.40
C VAL A 323 0.64 3.97 -36.67
N ALA A 324 1.03 4.48 -37.87
CA ALA A 324 0.58 3.93 -39.13
C ALA A 324 1.06 2.49 -39.38
N ARG A 325 2.21 2.09 -38.82
CA ARG A 325 2.81 0.75 -38.94
C ARG A 325 3.57 0.36 -37.68
N PRO A 326 2.87 0.17 -36.57
CA PRO A 326 3.51 -0.18 -35.30
C PRO A 326 4.11 -1.60 -35.38
N SER A 327 5.42 -1.69 -35.21
CA SER A 327 6.14 -2.98 -35.17
C SER A 327 7.50 -2.79 -34.49
N ARG A 328 8.07 -3.86 -33.95
CA ARG A 328 9.44 -3.82 -33.39
C ARG A 328 10.49 -3.49 -34.45
N ALA A 329 10.28 -3.90 -35.70
CA ALA A 329 11.18 -3.57 -36.80
C ALA A 329 11.25 -2.07 -37.11
N ASN A 330 10.22 -1.31 -36.72
CA ASN A 330 10.14 0.14 -36.90
C ASN A 330 10.46 0.91 -35.62
N TRP A 331 11.09 0.28 -34.63
CA TRP A 331 11.46 0.96 -33.39
C TRP A 331 12.62 1.92 -33.61
N GLU A 332 12.45 3.12 -33.11
CA GLU A 332 13.49 4.15 -33.02
C GLU A 332 13.79 4.40 -31.55
N GLU A 333 15.08 4.38 -31.17
CA GLU A 333 15.47 4.64 -29.78
C GLU A 333 15.37 6.13 -29.44
N VAL A 334 14.66 6.45 -28.37
CA VAL A 334 14.47 7.82 -27.85
C VAL A 334 15.39 8.06 -26.66
N ILE A 335 15.41 7.12 -25.69
CA ILE A 335 16.28 7.12 -24.51
C ILE A 335 16.97 5.76 -24.43
N PRO A 336 18.30 5.73 -24.50
CA PRO A 336 19.06 4.50 -24.43
C PRO A 336 19.06 3.91 -23.01
N HIS A 337 19.29 2.61 -22.91
CA HIS A 337 19.51 1.91 -21.68
C HIS A 337 20.77 2.41 -20.95
N ARG A 338 20.68 2.50 -19.61
CA ARG A 338 21.82 2.76 -18.74
C ARG A 338 21.87 1.71 -17.63
N ALA A 339 23.04 1.12 -17.39
CA ALA A 339 23.19 0.04 -16.43
C ALA A 339 23.03 0.50 -14.97
N ASP A 340 23.36 1.77 -14.69
CA ASP A 340 23.33 2.40 -13.37
C ASP A 340 22.08 3.22 -13.07
N VAL A 341 21.13 3.27 -14.02
CA VAL A 341 19.87 4.06 -13.89
C VAL A 341 18.69 3.24 -14.36
N LEU A 342 17.71 3.07 -13.49
CA LEU A 342 16.41 2.49 -13.83
C LEU A 342 15.52 3.59 -14.42
N LEU A 343 15.08 3.44 -15.66
CA LEU A 343 14.08 4.31 -16.27
C LEU A 343 12.68 3.79 -15.85
N GLU A 344 12.03 4.52 -14.92
CA GLU A 344 10.77 4.08 -14.32
C GLU A 344 9.55 4.55 -15.09
N ASP A 345 9.57 5.80 -15.61
CA ASP A 345 8.38 6.39 -16.25
C ASP A 345 8.77 7.59 -17.13
N PHE A 346 7.82 8.08 -17.90
CA PHE A 346 7.97 9.25 -18.77
C PHE A 346 6.67 10.05 -18.89
N GLU A 347 6.78 11.37 -19.12
CA GLU A 347 5.64 12.26 -19.30
C GLU A 347 5.88 13.19 -20.50
N PHE A 348 4.84 13.36 -21.34
CA PHE A 348 4.91 14.15 -22.58
C PHE A 348 4.38 15.56 -22.39
N PHE A 349 5.12 16.50 -22.97
CA PHE A 349 4.71 17.86 -23.22
C PHE A 349 5.01 18.22 -24.69
N LYS A 350 4.38 19.26 -25.21
CA LYS A 350 4.58 19.69 -26.59
C LYS A 350 6.06 19.93 -26.94
N ASP A 351 6.79 20.59 -26.04
CA ASP A 351 8.19 20.96 -26.24
C ASP A 351 9.17 20.10 -25.47
N PHE A 352 8.70 19.25 -24.53
CA PHE A 352 9.54 18.53 -23.59
C PHE A 352 9.11 17.07 -23.39
N LEU A 353 10.08 16.24 -23.09
CA LEU A 353 9.92 14.91 -22.50
C LEU A 353 10.48 14.96 -21.09
N VAL A 354 9.71 14.50 -20.11
CA VAL A 354 10.16 14.37 -18.73
C VAL A 354 10.32 12.89 -18.40
N LEU A 355 11.43 12.52 -17.77
CA LEU A 355 11.75 11.15 -17.41
C LEU A 355 11.84 11.03 -15.88
N SER A 356 11.22 10.00 -15.34
CA SER A 356 11.40 9.56 -13.97
C SER A 356 12.46 8.47 -13.96
N GLU A 357 13.58 8.71 -13.32
CA GLU A 357 14.75 7.84 -13.30
C GLU A 357 15.17 7.55 -11.86
N ARG A 358 15.52 6.30 -11.57
CA ARG A 358 16.06 5.95 -10.25
C ARG A 358 17.54 5.64 -10.35
N LYS A 359 18.32 6.35 -9.55
CA LYS A 359 19.76 6.15 -9.41
C LYS A 359 20.16 6.16 -7.95
N ASP A 360 21.01 5.23 -7.55
CA ASP A 360 21.49 5.10 -6.17
C ASP A 360 20.35 5.12 -5.13
N GLY A 361 19.18 4.54 -5.47
CA GLY A 361 18.02 4.44 -4.62
C GLY A 361 17.15 5.68 -4.51
N LEU A 362 17.41 6.74 -5.29
CA LEU A 362 16.62 7.98 -5.29
C LEU A 362 16.03 8.27 -6.67
N VAL A 363 14.78 8.75 -6.68
CA VAL A 363 14.12 9.18 -7.91
C VAL A 363 14.64 10.55 -8.33
N GLN A 364 15.02 10.66 -9.59
CA GLN A 364 15.45 11.89 -10.24
C GLN A 364 14.50 12.22 -11.39
N LEU A 365 14.13 13.49 -11.56
CA LEU A 365 13.34 13.96 -12.68
C LEU A 365 14.26 14.64 -13.69
N ARG A 366 14.31 14.09 -14.91
CA ARG A 366 15.10 14.65 -16.02
C ARG A 366 14.18 15.30 -17.03
N VAL A 367 14.43 16.58 -17.32
CA VAL A 367 13.73 17.34 -18.37
C VAL A 367 14.58 17.36 -19.63
N ARG A 368 14.00 16.92 -20.73
CA ARG A 368 14.63 16.86 -22.05
C ARG A 368 13.79 17.62 -23.07
N PRO A 369 14.28 18.73 -23.67
CA PRO A 369 13.65 19.33 -24.83
C PRO A 369 13.67 18.34 -26.00
N TRP A 370 12.62 18.35 -26.85
CA TRP A 370 12.58 17.47 -28.03
C TRP A 370 13.74 17.73 -29.02
N THR A 371 14.37 18.89 -28.97
CA THR A 371 15.59 19.19 -29.73
C THR A 371 16.79 18.33 -29.30
N GLY A 372 16.71 17.65 -28.17
CA GLY A 372 17.78 16.85 -27.57
C GLY A 372 18.95 17.65 -26.99
N LYS A 373 18.86 18.98 -26.97
CA LYS A 373 19.89 19.88 -26.43
C LYS A 373 19.43 20.53 -25.13
N GLY A 374 20.35 20.65 -24.15
CA GLY A 374 20.08 21.37 -22.90
C GLY A 374 19.23 20.57 -21.90
N GLU A 375 19.29 19.23 -21.93
CA GLU A 375 18.66 18.40 -20.90
C GLU A 375 19.31 18.61 -19.55
N TYR A 376 18.51 18.43 -18.46
CA TYR A 376 18.96 18.64 -17.10
C TYR A 376 18.11 17.86 -16.11
N TYR A 377 18.66 17.65 -14.91
CA TYR A 377 17.93 17.09 -13.75
C TYR A 377 17.42 18.20 -12.84
N LEU A 378 16.26 17.97 -12.20
CA LEU A 378 15.83 18.82 -11.09
C LEU A 378 16.71 18.52 -9.86
N ASP A 379 17.07 19.56 -9.13
CA ASP A 379 17.84 19.45 -7.87
C ASP A 379 16.90 19.55 -6.67
N PHE A 380 17.02 18.62 -5.72
CA PHE A 380 16.17 18.50 -4.54
C PHE A 380 16.92 18.73 -3.22
N GLY A 381 18.24 18.60 -3.18
CA GLY A 381 19.13 19.02 -2.09
C GLY A 381 19.10 18.20 -0.80
N GLU A 382 18.15 17.29 -0.57
CA GLU A 382 18.09 16.43 0.62
C GLU A 382 18.72 15.05 0.36
N PRO A 383 19.32 14.39 1.39
CA PRO A 383 20.00 13.11 1.20
C PRO A 383 19.05 11.92 0.94
N ALA A 384 17.80 12.02 1.37
CA ALA A 384 16.77 11.01 1.21
C ALA A 384 15.43 11.68 0.97
N TYR A 385 14.86 11.46 -0.20
CA TYR A 385 13.62 12.08 -0.65
C TYR A 385 12.91 11.22 -1.69
N LEU A 386 11.67 11.57 -1.97
CA LEU A 386 10.91 11.13 -3.13
C LEU A 386 10.44 12.36 -3.92
N ALA A 387 10.67 12.36 -5.23
CA ALA A 387 10.07 13.30 -6.17
C ALA A 387 9.39 12.51 -7.29
N PHE A 388 8.16 12.84 -7.63
CA PHE A 388 7.45 12.15 -8.71
C PHE A 388 6.57 13.10 -9.51
N VAL A 389 6.41 12.79 -10.81
CA VAL A 389 5.54 13.53 -11.71
C VAL A 389 4.08 13.35 -11.24
N SER A 390 3.39 14.46 -11.02
CA SER A 390 1.99 14.47 -10.62
C SER A 390 1.06 14.49 -11.86
N THR A 391 -0.20 14.82 -11.67
CA THR A 391 -1.18 14.87 -12.77
C THR A 391 -0.89 16.03 -13.72
N ASN A 392 -0.50 15.70 -14.96
CA ASN A 392 -0.21 16.63 -16.06
C ASN A 392 -1.08 16.24 -17.27
N ARG A 393 -2.30 16.78 -17.37
CA ARG A 393 -3.23 16.42 -18.45
C ARG A 393 -3.01 17.20 -19.74
N GLU A 394 -2.46 18.42 -19.65
CA GLU A 394 -2.24 19.30 -20.78
C GLU A 394 -0.88 19.02 -21.44
N PHE A 395 -0.85 19.01 -22.78
CA PHE A 395 0.40 18.92 -23.54
C PHE A 395 1.04 20.28 -23.79
N ASP A 396 0.23 21.29 -24.14
CA ASP A 396 0.71 22.63 -24.54
C ASP A 396 0.90 23.51 -23.31
N THR A 397 1.85 23.14 -22.49
CA THR A 397 2.27 23.89 -21.31
C THR A 397 3.77 23.68 -21.06
N PRO A 398 4.52 24.69 -20.62
CA PRO A 398 5.87 24.53 -20.13
C PRO A 398 5.93 24.08 -18.66
N LEU A 399 4.78 23.98 -17.96
CA LEU A 399 4.71 23.68 -16.53
C LEU A 399 4.65 22.18 -16.29
N LEU A 400 5.68 21.65 -15.65
CA LEU A 400 5.70 20.32 -15.09
C LEU A 400 5.15 20.37 -13.66
N ARG A 401 4.04 19.69 -13.39
CA ARG A 401 3.59 19.46 -12.03
C ARG A 401 4.23 18.24 -11.46
N TYR A 402 4.87 18.39 -10.30
CA TYR A 402 5.46 17.29 -9.54
C TYR A 402 5.21 17.45 -8.05
N VAL A 403 5.34 16.33 -7.32
CA VAL A 403 5.29 16.30 -5.86
C VAL A 403 6.67 15.96 -5.32
N TYR A 404 7.06 16.63 -4.26
CA TYR A 404 8.27 16.37 -3.50
C TYR A 404 7.94 16.11 -2.03
N THR A 405 8.61 15.14 -1.44
CA THR A 405 8.54 14.84 -0.02
C THR A 405 9.85 14.22 0.46
N SER A 406 10.13 14.29 1.76
CA SER A 406 11.26 13.59 2.40
C SER A 406 10.83 13.06 3.76
N LEU A 407 11.75 12.50 4.53
CA LEU A 407 11.44 12.08 5.91
C LEU A 407 11.10 13.26 6.83
N THR A 408 11.53 14.49 6.46
CA THR A 408 11.34 15.72 7.24
C THR A 408 10.60 16.83 6.49
N THR A 409 10.36 16.68 5.20
CA THR A 409 9.62 17.64 4.39
C THR A 409 8.24 17.08 4.04
N PRO A 410 7.14 17.70 4.53
CA PRO A 410 5.78 17.34 4.16
C PRO A 410 5.55 17.36 2.65
N SER A 411 4.59 16.55 2.19
CA SER A 411 4.22 16.48 0.78
C SER A 411 3.98 17.87 0.21
N SER A 412 4.68 18.22 -0.86
CA SER A 412 4.72 19.55 -1.45
C SER A 412 4.53 19.47 -2.96
N SER A 413 3.46 20.06 -3.46
CA SER A 413 3.14 20.12 -4.90
C SER A 413 3.72 21.40 -5.51
N TYR A 414 4.41 21.24 -6.62
CA TYR A 414 5.05 22.33 -7.34
C TYR A 414 4.61 22.33 -8.81
N ASP A 415 4.51 23.53 -9.39
CA ASP A 415 4.63 23.75 -10.82
C ASP A 415 6.05 24.24 -11.13
N TYR A 416 6.70 23.56 -12.07
CA TYR A 416 8.06 23.85 -12.52
C TYR A 416 8.05 24.27 -13.99
N ASP A 417 8.42 25.51 -14.26
CA ASP A 417 8.58 25.99 -15.64
C ASP A 417 9.85 25.39 -16.25
N MET A 418 9.69 24.50 -17.20
CA MET A 418 10.79 23.78 -17.85
C MET A 418 11.64 24.66 -18.76
N ARG A 419 11.16 25.84 -19.15
CA ARG A 419 11.90 26.83 -19.96
C ARG A 419 12.77 27.72 -19.08
N THR A 420 12.19 28.27 -18.01
CA THR A 420 12.88 29.22 -17.11
C THR A 420 13.58 28.53 -15.95
N ARG A 421 13.28 27.24 -15.67
CA ARG A 421 13.76 26.45 -14.54
C ARG A 421 13.33 26.99 -13.18
N GLN A 422 12.26 27.76 -13.13
CA GLN A 422 11.69 28.28 -11.89
C GLN A 422 10.62 27.33 -11.37
N ARG A 423 10.60 27.13 -10.05
CA ARG A 423 9.57 26.35 -9.37
C ARG A 423 8.67 27.24 -8.52
N THR A 424 7.37 26.99 -8.58
CA THR A 424 6.36 27.63 -7.77
C THR A 424 5.73 26.61 -6.85
N LEU A 425 5.81 26.82 -5.54
CA LEU A 425 5.09 25.99 -4.57
C LEU A 425 3.59 26.30 -4.66
N LEU A 426 2.79 25.28 -4.97
CA LEU A 426 1.33 25.40 -5.04
C LEU A 426 0.69 25.06 -3.69
N LYS A 427 1.20 24.00 -3.05
CA LYS A 427 0.72 23.54 -1.76
C LYS A 427 1.83 22.76 -1.06
N ARG A 428 1.94 22.96 0.25
CA ARG A 428 2.62 22.05 1.17
C ARG A 428 1.62 21.61 2.21
N ASP A 429 1.56 20.32 2.51
CA ASP A 429 0.68 19.81 3.56
C ASP A 429 1.05 20.48 4.89
N GLN A 430 0.08 21.11 5.50
CA GLN A 430 0.28 21.80 6.78
C GLN A 430 0.23 20.78 7.91
N ILE A 431 1.26 20.82 8.74
CA ILE A 431 1.32 20.02 9.96
C ILE A 431 1.04 20.95 11.12
N LEU A 432 -0.14 20.79 11.71
CA LEU A 432 -0.58 21.60 12.83
C LEU A 432 0.13 21.15 14.12
N GLY A 433 0.09 21.98 15.16
CA GLY A 433 0.68 21.64 16.45
C GLY A 433 2.17 21.93 16.59
N GLY A 434 2.74 22.81 15.77
CA GLY A 434 4.09 23.33 15.97
C GLY A 434 5.22 22.50 15.35
N PHE A 435 4.96 21.76 14.27
CA PHE A 435 6.01 21.06 13.54
C PHE A 435 7.05 22.00 12.94
N ASP A 436 8.32 21.74 13.27
CA ASP A 436 9.48 22.41 12.68
C ASP A 436 10.44 21.33 12.16
N PRO A 437 10.68 21.22 10.83
CA PRO A 437 11.58 20.24 10.25
C PRO A 437 13.02 20.36 10.76
N SER A 438 13.43 21.56 11.21
CA SER A 438 14.78 21.79 11.76
C SER A 438 15.04 21.02 13.06
N ASN A 439 14.00 20.51 13.74
CA ASN A 439 14.12 19.68 14.93
C ASN A 439 14.47 18.22 14.64
N TYR A 440 14.53 17.82 13.38
CA TYR A 440 14.78 16.44 12.99
C TYR A 440 16.04 16.32 12.15
N VAL A 441 16.60 15.13 12.14
CA VAL A 441 17.80 14.77 11.33
C VAL A 441 17.43 13.60 10.45
N THR A 442 17.73 13.72 9.16
CA THR A 442 17.71 12.62 8.21
C THR A 442 19.14 12.23 7.85
N GLU A 443 19.45 10.95 7.98
CA GLU A 443 20.70 10.38 7.50
C GLU A 443 20.42 9.29 6.46
N ARG A 444 21.36 9.10 5.54
CA ARG A 444 21.35 8.00 4.58
C ARG A 444 22.72 7.38 4.52
N PHE A 445 22.79 6.05 4.64
CA PHE A 445 24.02 5.29 4.60
C PHE A 445 23.79 3.92 3.97
N TYR A 446 24.85 3.13 3.85
CA TYR A 446 24.79 1.77 3.34
C TYR A 446 25.22 0.79 4.43
N THR A 447 24.47 -0.30 4.57
CA THR A 447 24.86 -1.49 5.30
C THR A 447 25.45 -2.48 4.30
N THR A 448 26.57 -3.13 4.66
CA THR A 448 27.12 -4.23 3.87
C THR A 448 26.46 -5.53 4.36
N ALA A 449 25.66 -6.15 3.49
CA ALA A 449 25.04 -7.44 3.76
C ALA A 449 26.12 -8.55 3.80
N ARG A 450 25.76 -9.70 4.38
CA ARG A 450 26.67 -10.86 4.56
C ARG A 450 27.27 -11.41 3.26
N ASP A 451 26.61 -11.18 2.12
CA ASP A 451 27.08 -11.52 0.77
C ASP A 451 27.80 -10.39 0.04
N GLY A 452 28.03 -9.27 0.73
CA GLY A 452 28.72 -8.09 0.20
C GLY A 452 27.81 -7.07 -0.49
N ALA A 453 26.51 -7.32 -0.63
CA ALA A 453 25.56 -6.36 -1.20
C ALA A 453 25.49 -5.09 -0.33
N ARG A 454 25.41 -3.92 -0.98
CA ARG A 454 25.30 -2.63 -0.30
C ARG A 454 23.84 -2.21 -0.19
N VAL A 455 23.22 -2.46 0.96
CA VAL A 455 21.82 -2.15 1.24
C VAL A 455 21.70 -0.70 1.70
N PRO A 456 20.98 0.18 0.96
CA PRO A 456 20.75 1.54 1.42
C PRO A 456 19.83 1.54 2.66
N VAL A 457 20.09 2.47 3.58
CA VAL A 457 19.27 2.71 4.78
C VAL A 457 19.01 4.20 4.90
N SER A 458 17.74 4.56 5.07
CA SER A 458 17.32 5.92 5.39
C SER A 458 16.79 5.97 6.82
N ILE A 459 17.28 6.90 7.64
CA ILE A 459 16.86 7.02 9.05
C ILE A 459 16.50 8.47 9.38
N VAL A 460 15.46 8.63 10.22
CA VAL A 460 15.07 9.93 10.78
C VAL A 460 14.88 9.83 12.28
N TYR A 461 15.28 10.87 12.98
CA TYR A 461 15.11 11.01 14.43
C TYR A 461 15.12 12.48 14.85
N ARG A 462 14.62 12.76 16.06
CA ARG A 462 14.65 14.13 16.62
C ARG A 462 16.07 14.49 17.08
N LYS A 463 16.50 15.73 16.82
CA LYS A 463 17.79 16.26 17.33
C LYS A 463 17.90 16.06 18.84
N GLY A 464 19.08 15.67 19.29
CA GLY A 464 19.33 15.40 20.71
C GLY A 464 18.78 14.04 21.21
N MET A 465 18.33 13.17 20.31
CA MET A 465 17.93 11.79 20.65
C MET A 465 19.08 11.06 21.37
N MET A 466 18.80 10.52 22.55
CA MET A 466 19.76 9.69 23.29
C MET A 466 19.89 8.32 22.61
N ARG A 467 21.10 7.81 22.51
CA ARG A 467 21.40 6.49 21.94
C ARG A 467 21.93 5.55 23.03
N PRO A 468 21.58 4.24 23.01
CA PRO A 468 20.67 3.57 22.09
C PRO A 468 19.21 3.99 22.31
N ALA A 469 18.48 4.29 21.25
CA ALA A 469 17.09 4.73 21.26
C ALA A 469 16.12 3.59 20.89
N PRO A 470 14.85 3.65 21.29
CA PRO A 470 13.83 2.87 20.61
C PRO A 470 13.84 3.20 19.10
N LEU A 471 13.84 2.17 18.26
CA LEU A 471 13.91 2.33 16.82
C LEU A 471 12.87 1.44 16.15
N LEU A 472 12.06 2.03 15.26
CA LEU A 472 11.14 1.31 14.40
C LEU A 472 11.74 1.13 13.01
N LEU A 473 12.07 -0.12 12.66
CA LEU A 473 12.62 -0.51 11.36
C LEU A 473 11.51 -1.03 10.45
N THR A 474 11.49 -0.59 9.20
CA THR A 474 10.57 -1.11 8.19
C THR A 474 11.30 -1.51 6.91
N GLY A 475 10.68 -2.37 6.13
CA GLY A 475 11.09 -2.78 4.79
C GLY A 475 9.95 -3.50 4.09
N TYR A 476 10.06 -3.70 2.78
CA TYR A 476 9.06 -4.42 1.99
C TYR A 476 9.68 -5.57 1.19
N GLY A 477 10.51 -5.25 0.19
CA GLY A 477 11.36 -6.20 -0.51
C GLY A 477 10.62 -7.18 -1.42
N SER A 478 9.57 -6.76 -2.11
CA SER A 478 8.80 -7.59 -3.04
C SER A 478 8.23 -6.80 -4.20
N TYR A 479 7.92 -7.47 -5.31
CA TYR A 479 7.26 -6.92 -6.51
C TYR A 479 8.05 -5.80 -7.22
N GLY A 480 9.33 -5.63 -6.92
CA GLY A 480 10.08 -4.46 -7.38
C GLY A 480 9.59 -3.14 -6.78
N SER A 481 8.75 -3.19 -5.74
CA SER A 481 8.21 -2.00 -5.08
C SER A 481 9.25 -1.37 -4.17
N SER A 482 9.62 -0.12 -4.47
CA SER A 482 10.57 0.64 -3.68
C SER A 482 9.93 1.24 -2.43
N SER A 483 10.66 1.18 -1.31
CA SER A 483 10.27 1.82 -0.04
C SER A 483 10.87 3.23 0.01
N ASP A 484 10.16 4.21 -0.56
CA ASP A 484 10.68 5.57 -0.67
C ASP A 484 10.58 6.36 0.63
N PRO A 485 11.56 7.25 0.92
CA PRO A 485 11.61 8.05 2.14
C PRO A 485 10.62 9.22 2.10
N THR A 486 9.41 8.97 2.54
CA THR A 486 8.31 9.94 2.54
C THR A 486 8.00 10.49 3.94
N PHE A 487 7.45 11.69 4.01
CA PHE A 487 6.94 12.27 5.24
C PHE A 487 5.72 11.52 5.77
N SER A 488 5.60 11.47 7.10
CA SER A 488 4.39 11.02 7.77
C SER A 488 4.17 11.84 9.04
N SER A 489 3.05 12.55 9.12
CA SER A 489 2.64 13.27 10.34
C SER A 489 2.36 12.33 11.50
N ASP A 490 1.90 11.10 11.21
CA ASP A 490 1.64 10.07 12.22
C ASP A 490 2.94 9.70 12.93
N ARG A 491 4.04 9.56 12.19
CA ARG A 491 5.37 9.20 12.71
C ARG A 491 5.90 10.18 13.76
N LEU A 492 5.50 11.44 13.71
CA LEU A 492 5.91 12.44 14.69
C LEU A 492 5.56 12.03 16.11
N SER A 493 4.44 11.31 16.33
CA SER A 493 4.09 10.79 17.67
C SER A 493 5.13 9.85 18.25
N LEU A 494 5.86 9.12 17.42
CA LEU A 494 7.00 8.28 17.86
C LEU A 494 8.29 9.09 17.99
N LEU A 495 8.64 9.89 16.96
CA LEU A 495 9.87 10.68 16.94
C LEU A 495 9.96 11.65 18.12
N ASP A 496 8.85 12.32 18.43
CA ASP A 496 8.77 13.29 19.53
C ASP A 496 8.88 12.64 20.91
N ARG A 497 8.60 11.32 21.00
CA ARG A 497 8.81 10.52 22.21
C ARG A 497 10.17 9.84 22.28
N GLY A 498 11.06 10.12 21.31
CA GLY A 498 12.45 9.67 21.32
C GLY A 498 12.71 8.38 20.51
N PHE A 499 11.75 7.94 19.70
CA PHE A 499 12.02 6.91 18.70
C PHE A 499 12.88 7.45 17.55
N ALA A 500 13.67 6.56 16.96
CA ALA A 500 14.13 6.70 15.59
C ALA A 500 13.22 5.88 14.66
N PHE A 501 13.18 6.25 13.38
CA PHE A 501 12.52 5.46 12.33
C PHE A 501 13.49 5.20 11.19
N ALA A 502 13.61 3.96 10.75
CA ALA A 502 14.51 3.58 9.68
C ALA A 502 13.79 2.75 8.60
N ILE A 503 14.20 2.95 7.36
CA ILE A 503 13.80 2.17 6.19
C ILE A 503 15.01 1.38 5.70
N ALA A 504 14.88 0.06 5.65
CA ALA A 504 15.82 -0.82 4.99
C ALA A 504 15.38 -1.00 3.52
N HIS A 505 16.16 -0.49 2.57
CA HIS A 505 15.87 -0.56 1.14
C HIS A 505 16.39 -1.90 0.57
N ILE A 506 15.77 -2.98 1.01
CA ILE A 506 16.23 -4.36 0.82
C ILE A 506 15.96 -4.91 -0.58
N ARG A 507 16.70 -5.95 -1.00
CA ARG A 507 16.46 -6.65 -2.26
C ARG A 507 15.04 -7.20 -2.35
N GLY A 508 14.52 -7.25 -3.58
CA GLY A 508 13.12 -7.52 -3.88
C GLY A 508 12.32 -6.24 -4.17
N GLY A 509 12.83 -5.05 -3.75
CA GLY A 509 12.45 -3.75 -4.27
C GLY A 509 13.25 -3.39 -5.54
N SER A 510 13.07 -2.18 -6.08
CA SER A 510 13.80 -1.67 -7.24
C SER A 510 14.70 -0.47 -6.92
N GLU A 511 15.00 -0.22 -5.64
CA GLU A 511 15.76 0.95 -5.22
C GLU A 511 17.11 1.06 -5.91
N MET A 512 17.79 -0.07 -6.13
CA MET A 512 19.08 -0.13 -6.83
C MET A 512 18.96 -0.67 -8.26
N GLY A 513 17.80 -0.49 -8.89
CA GLY A 513 17.52 -0.93 -10.26
C GLY A 513 16.94 -2.34 -10.36
N ARG A 514 16.73 -2.83 -11.59
CA ARG A 514 16.06 -4.10 -11.86
C ARG A 514 16.78 -5.31 -11.24
N ALA A 515 18.11 -5.30 -11.22
CA ALA A 515 18.88 -6.38 -10.60
C ALA A 515 18.60 -6.52 -9.09
N TRP A 516 18.26 -5.42 -8.42
CA TRP A 516 17.90 -5.42 -7.00
C TRP A 516 16.60 -6.21 -6.75
N TYR A 517 15.62 -6.02 -7.62
CA TYR A 517 14.39 -6.81 -7.61
C TYR A 517 14.64 -8.29 -7.90
N GLU A 518 15.34 -8.60 -8.98
CA GLU A 518 15.58 -9.98 -9.40
C GLU A 518 16.36 -10.79 -8.35
N ASN A 519 17.26 -10.15 -7.61
CA ASN A 519 18.02 -10.78 -6.54
C ASN A 519 17.26 -10.89 -5.20
N GLY A 520 15.98 -10.58 -5.17
CA GLY A 520 15.11 -10.69 -3.99
C GLY A 520 13.79 -11.41 -4.27
N ARG A 521 13.64 -12.13 -5.40
CA ARG A 521 12.42 -12.89 -5.73
C ARG A 521 12.71 -14.35 -6.04
N GLN A 522 11.67 -15.18 -6.10
CA GLN A 522 11.76 -16.62 -6.40
C GLN A 522 12.88 -17.30 -5.59
N LEU A 523 13.79 -18.04 -6.24
CA LEU A 523 14.90 -18.75 -5.60
C LEU A 523 15.96 -17.83 -4.96
N GLN A 524 15.80 -16.52 -5.04
CA GLN A 524 16.64 -15.51 -4.38
C GLN A 524 15.93 -14.81 -3.22
N LYS A 525 14.68 -15.21 -2.89
CA LYS A 525 13.83 -14.52 -1.91
C LYS A 525 14.47 -14.38 -0.52
N LYS A 526 15.27 -15.32 -0.09
CA LYS A 526 15.96 -15.27 1.21
C LYS A 526 16.95 -14.10 1.34
N ASN A 527 17.42 -13.54 0.22
CA ASN A 527 18.26 -12.33 0.26
C ASN A 527 17.50 -11.15 0.86
N THR A 528 16.20 -11.03 0.59
CA THR A 528 15.33 -10.00 1.20
C THR A 528 15.38 -10.06 2.74
N PHE A 529 15.26 -11.26 3.30
CA PHE A 529 15.22 -11.49 4.74
C PHE A 529 16.60 -11.27 5.37
N ASN A 530 17.66 -11.75 4.69
CA ASN A 530 19.04 -11.58 5.11
C ASN A 530 19.42 -10.10 5.15
N ASP A 531 19.08 -9.33 4.11
CA ASP A 531 19.34 -7.90 4.06
C ASP A 531 18.72 -7.16 5.25
N PHE A 532 17.48 -7.49 5.60
CA PHE A 532 16.76 -6.86 6.71
C PHE A 532 17.42 -7.18 8.07
N VAL A 533 17.80 -8.43 8.27
CA VAL A 533 18.54 -8.86 9.48
C VAL A 533 19.90 -8.16 9.57
N ASP A 534 20.65 -8.10 8.46
CA ASP A 534 21.96 -7.46 8.41
C ASP A 534 21.87 -5.94 8.67
N VAL A 535 20.79 -5.28 8.19
CA VAL A 535 20.50 -3.87 8.53
C VAL A 535 20.18 -3.72 10.01
N ALA A 536 19.38 -4.62 10.59
CA ALA A 536 19.06 -4.60 12.02
C ALA A 536 20.34 -4.74 12.89
N ASP A 537 21.20 -5.70 12.57
CA ASP A 537 22.50 -5.89 13.24
C ASP A 537 23.42 -4.65 13.09
N ASP A 538 23.46 -4.03 11.90
CA ASP A 538 24.28 -2.83 11.66
C ASP A 538 23.76 -1.59 12.42
N LEU A 539 22.44 -1.41 12.52
CA LEU A 539 21.85 -0.34 13.33
C LEU A 539 22.19 -0.49 14.81
N ILE A 540 22.19 -1.72 15.34
CA ILE A 540 22.63 -2.02 16.71
C ILE A 540 24.15 -1.74 16.84
N LYS A 541 24.96 -2.24 15.91
CA LYS A 541 26.42 -2.03 15.92
C LYS A 541 26.80 -0.54 15.84
N ARG A 542 26.07 0.27 15.09
CA ARG A 542 26.25 1.72 14.99
C ARG A 542 25.74 2.47 16.23
N GLY A 543 25.12 1.78 17.18
CA GLY A 543 24.60 2.36 18.41
C GLY A 543 23.33 3.21 18.25
N TYR A 544 22.61 3.09 17.12
CA TYR A 544 21.30 3.75 16.99
C TYR A 544 20.28 3.15 17.95
N THR A 545 20.33 1.84 18.14
CA THR A 545 19.41 1.08 18.99
C THR A 545 20.13 -0.11 19.65
N SER A 546 19.35 -0.93 20.39
CA SER A 546 19.76 -2.23 20.93
C SER A 546 18.63 -3.24 20.74
N SER A 547 18.87 -4.54 20.87
CA SER A 547 17.86 -5.57 20.61
C SER A 547 16.64 -5.47 21.54
N ASP A 548 16.78 -4.98 22.76
CA ASP A 548 15.70 -4.70 23.71
C ASP A 548 14.91 -3.42 23.39
N ARG A 549 15.33 -2.65 22.38
CA ARG A 549 14.75 -1.38 21.91
C ARG A 549 14.47 -1.34 20.41
N LEU A 550 14.81 -2.41 19.68
CA LEU A 550 14.54 -2.49 18.23
C LEU A 550 13.13 -3.06 18.02
N PHE A 551 12.33 -2.33 17.26
CA PHE A 551 11.00 -2.73 16.79
C PHE A 551 11.01 -2.86 15.29
N ALA A 552 10.14 -3.73 14.75
CA ALA A 552 9.96 -3.88 13.32
C ALA A 552 8.48 -3.82 12.91
N VAL A 553 8.22 -3.31 11.72
CA VAL A 553 6.88 -3.29 11.13
C VAL A 553 6.93 -3.65 9.65
N GLY A 554 5.99 -4.50 9.23
CA GLY A 554 5.78 -4.84 7.82
C GLY A 554 4.34 -5.27 7.57
N ARG A 555 3.83 -5.01 6.34
CA ARG A 555 2.45 -5.31 5.95
C ARG A 555 2.44 -6.10 4.64
N SER A 556 1.43 -6.99 4.46
CA SER A 556 1.31 -7.79 3.24
C SER A 556 2.57 -8.64 3.00
N ALA A 557 3.25 -8.51 1.86
CA ALA A 557 4.56 -9.12 1.63
C ALA A 557 5.64 -8.63 2.62
N GLY A 558 5.54 -7.38 3.14
CA GLY A 558 6.32 -6.94 4.29
C GLY A 558 5.96 -7.68 5.58
N GLY A 559 4.76 -8.22 5.69
CA GLY A 559 4.34 -9.14 6.74
C GLY A 559 4.98 -10.53 6.62
N LEU A 560 5.19 -11.03 5.39
CA LEU A 560 6.04 -12.20 5.13
C LEU A 560 7.47 -11.95 5.64
N LEU A 561 8.03 -10.77 5.34
CA LEU A 561 9.33 -10.36 5.86
C LEU A 561 9.35 -10.45 7.40
N MET A 562 8.35 -9.90 8.08
CA MET A 562 8.25 -9.97 9.54
C MET A 562 8.20 -11.41 10.04
N GLY A 563 7.36 -12.26 9.43
CA GLY A 563 7.25 -13.67 9.78
C GLY A 563 8.56 -14.45 9.58
N ALA A 564 9.27 -14.18 8.49
CA ALA A 564 10.56 -14.83 8.22
C ALA A 564 11.63 -14.40 9.22
N VAL A 565 11.78 -13.10 9.49
CA VAL A 565 12.86 -12.62 10.38
C VAL A 565 12.64 -12.97 11.84
N VAL A 566 11.40 -13.08 12.33
CA VAL A 566 11.14 -13.56 13.71
C VAL A 566 11.40 -15.05 13.85
N ASN A 567 11.30 -15.83 12.77
CA ASN A 567 11.74 -17.22 12.77
C ASN A 567 13.27 -17.35 12.72
N MET A 568 13.97 -16.44 11.99
CA MET A 568 15.42 -16.46 11.83
C MET A 568 16.16 -15.93 13.06
N ARG A 569 15.76 -14.76 13.58
CA ARG A 569 16.47 -14.00 14.59
C ARG A 569 15.48 -13.32 15.57
N PRO A 570 14.67 -14.10 16.32
CA PRO A 570 13.66 -13.55 17.21
C PRO A 570 14.24 -12.63 18.30
N GLU A 571 15.47 -12.87 18.73
CA GLU A 571 16.16 -12.11 19.77
C GLU A 571 16.57 -10.70 19.38
N LEU A 572 16.53 -10.36 18.08
CA LEU A 572 16.86 -9.01 17.62
C LEU A 572 15.78 -7.98 17.95
N PHE A 573 14.54 -8.41 18.17
CA PHE A 573 13.40 -7.51 18.22
C PHE A 573 12.73 -7.50 19.60
N ARG A 574 12.50 -6.31 20.16
CA ARG A 574 11.65 -6.10 21.32
C ARG A 574 10.17 -6.33 20.99
N GLY A 575 9.74 -5.89 19.81
CA GLY A 575 8.37 -6.03 19.36
C GLY A 575 8.25 -5.93 17.83
N VAL A 576 7.24 -6.64 17.29
CA VAL A 576 7.00 -6.70 15.83
C VAL A 576 5.52 -6.47 15.56
N ILE A 577 5.22 -5.62 14.57
CA ILE A 577 3.89 -5.45 14.00
C ILE A 577 3.86 -6.12 12.63
N ALA A 578 3.04 -7.15 12.49
CA ALA A 578 2.80 -7.84 11.22
C ALA A 578 1.36 -7.54 10.75
N GLY A 579 1.22 -6.62 9.80
CA GLY A 579 -0.09 -6.20 9.29
C GLY A 579 -0.51 -7.03 8.08
N VAL A 580 -1.70 -7.64 8.13
CA VAL A 580 -2.26 -8.46 7.03
C VAL A 580 -1.19 -9.34 6.38
N PRO A 581 -0.42 -10.13 7.18
CA PRO A 581 0.83 -10.72 6.75
C PRO A 581 0.62 -11.95 5.88
N TYR A 582 1.35 -12.03 4.77
CA TYR A 582 1.45 -13.19 3.88
C TYR A 582 2.40 -14.22 4.50
N VAL A 583 1.89 -15.18 5.27
CA VAL A 583 2.71 -16.04 6.13
C VAL A 583 2.52 -17.54 5.90
N ASP A 584 1.51 -17.95 5.13
CA ASP A 584 1.26 -19.35 4.78
C ASP A 584 1.53 -19.59 3.29
N VAL A 585 2.80 -19.37 2.91
CA VAL A 585 3.23 -19.27 1.51
C VAL A 585 2.87 -20.52 0.70
N ILE A 586 3.12 -21.71 1.26
CA ILE A 586 2.88 -22.97 0.54
C ILE A 586 1.39 -23.20 0.32
N THR A 587 0.56 -23.09 1.35
CA THR A 587 -0.87 -23.35 1.24
C THR A 587 -1.53 -22.37 0.26
N THR A 588 -1.16 -21.09 0.35
CA THR A 588 -1.71 -20.05 -0.53
C THR A 588 -1.27 -20.25 -1.98
N MET A 589 0.02 -20.53 -2.23
CA MET A 589 0.52 -20.68 -3.59
C MET A 589 0.13 -22.02 -4.23
N SER A 590 -0.27 -23.03 -3.44
CA SER A 590 -0.77 -24.32 -3.95
C SER A 590 -2.26 -24.30 -4.32
N ASP A 591 -3.02 -23.27 -3.91
CA ASP A 591 -4.46 -23.17 -4.16
C ASP A 591 -4.75 -22.07 -5.20
N SER A 592 -4.90 -22.46 -6.48
CA SER A 592 -5.18 -21.53 -7.58
C SER A 592 -6.55 -20.83 -7.47
N THR A 593 -7.42 -21.27 -6.57
CA THR A 593 -8.72 -20.62 -6.32
C THR A 593 -8.60 -19.39 -5.40
N ILE A 594 -7.46 -19.24 -4.70
CA ILE A 594 -7.18 -18.06 -3.89
C ILE A 594 -6.88 -16.89 -4.83
N PRO A 595 -7.52 -15.72 -4.62
CA PRO A 595 -7.24 -14.54 -5.41
C PRO A 595 -5.75 -14.20 -5.48
N LEU A 596 -5.29 -13.79 -6.66
CA LEU A 596 -3.90 -13.42 -7.01
C LEU A 596 -2.93 -14.58 -7.21
N THR A 597 -3.13 -15.75 -6.60
CA THR A 597 -2.15 -16.87 -6.57
C THR A 597 -1.51 -17.16 -7.93
N THR A 598 -2.32 -17.37 -8.97
CA THR A 598 -1.78 -17.73 -10.31
C THR A 598 -0.94 -16.64 -10.94
N GLY A 599 -1.30 -15.38 -10.71
CA GLY A 599 -0.56 -14.21 -11.21
C GLY A 599 0.76 -13.96 -10.48
N GLU A 600 0.98 -14.59 -9.33
CA GLU A 600 2.15 -14.35 -8.48
C GLU A 600 3.22 -15.45 -8.56
N TYR A 601 3.05 -16.44 -9.43
CA TYR A 601 4.06 -17.50 -9.60
C TYR A 601 5.43 -16.96 -10.05
N ASP A 602 5.45 -15.86 -10.77
CA ASP A 602 6.71 -15.23 -11.18
C ASP A 602 7.34 -14.38 -10.06
N GLU A 603 6.61 -14.03 -9.02
CA GLU A 603 7.17 -13.38 -7.82
C GLU A 603 7.72 -14.41 -6.82
N TRP A 604 6.92 -15.42 -6.48
CA TRP A 604 7.23 -16.36 -5.39
C TRP A 604 7.78 -17.69 -5.88
N GLY A 605 7.38 -18.14 -7.05
CA GLY A 605 7.59 -19.46 -7.61
C GLY A 605 6.28 -20.27 -7.70
N ASN A 606 6.23 -21.23 -8.61
CA ASN A 606 5.09 -22.14 -8.75
C ASN A 606 5.36 -23.42 -7.95
N PRO A 607 4.61 -23.71 -6.87
CA PRO A 607 4.83 -24.87 -6.01
C PRO A 607 4.55 -26.22 -6.71
N ASN A 608 3.92 -26.22 -7.89
CA ASN A 608 3.81 -27.44 -8.72
C ASN A 608 5.19 -27.94 -9.21
N ASP A 609 6.20 -27.05 -9.26
CA ASP A 609 7.60 -27.43 -9.42
C ASP A 609 8.22 -27.70 -8.04
N SER A 610 8.77 -28.89 -7.87
CA SER A 610 9.34 -29.35 -6.60
C SER A 610 10.52 -28.49 -6.10
N THR A 611 11.22 -27.78 -7.00
CA THR A 611 12.33 -26.88 -6.66
C THR A 611 11.79 -25.65 -5.95
N PHE A 612 10.77 -25.02 -6.53
CA PHE A 612 10.10 -23.86 -5.91
C PHE A 612 9.38 -24.25 -4.63
N TYR A 613 8.68 -25.39 -4.64
CA TYR A 613 8.01 -25.89 -3.44
C TYR A 613 8.97 -26.01 -2.26
N ARG A 614 10.08 -26.75 -2.44
CA ARG A 614 11.09 -26.92 -1.37
C ARG A 614 11.73 -25.62 -0.94
N TYR A 615 11.98 -24.71 -1.88
CA TYR A 615 12.55 -23.41 -1.56
C TYR A 615 11.58 -22.55 -0.76
N MET A 616 10.32 -22.43 -1.18
CA MET A 616 9.28 -21.69 -0.45
C MET A 616 9.03 -22.31 0.93
N LEU A 617 8.94 -23.62 1.04
CA LEU A 617 8.79 -24.31 2.32
C LEU A 617 9.92 -23.95 3.30
N SER A 618 11.14 -23.73 2.82
CA SER A 618 12.30 -23.42 3.63
C SER A 618 12.29 -22.00 4.25
N TYR A 619 11.32 -21.16 3.88
CA TYR A 619 11.17 -19.82 4.48
C TYR A 619 9.72 -19.47 4.84
N SER A 620 8.71 -20.23 4.44
CA SER A 620 7.31 -19.99 4.74
C SER A 620 7.13 -19.81 6.25
N PRO A 621 6.71 -18.63 6.74
CA PRO A 621 6.70 -18.35 8.18
C PRO A 621 5.86 -19.32 8.98
N TYR A 622 4.67 -19.66 8.49
CA TYR A 622 3.78 -20.60 9.15
C TYR A 622 4.41 -21.98 9.31
N ASP A 623 5.04 -22.48 8.25
CA ASP A 623 5.62 -23.83 8.24
C ASP A 623 6.86 -23.94 9.16
N ASN A 624 7.62 -22.84 9.29
CA ASN A 624 8.86 -22.75 10.06
C ASN A 624 8.70 -22.20 11.49
N VAL A 625 7.49 -22.20 12.04
CA VAL A 625 7.30 -21.93 13.49
C VAL A 625 7.84 -23.08 14.29
N GLU A 626 8.77 -22.80 15.20
CA GLU A 626 9.47 -23.75 16.08
C GLU A 626 9.16 -23.50 17.55
N ARG A 627 9.47 -24.49 18.40
CA ARG A 627 9.37 -24.33 19.85
C ARG A 627 10.52 -23.49 20.38
N LYS A 628 10.33 -22.16 20.46
CA LYS A 628 11.34 -21.20 20.95
C LYS A 628 10.69 -19.92 21.47
N ALA A 629 11.50 -19.00 22.00
CA ALA A 629 11.04 -17.68 22.38
C ALA A 629 10.85 -16.80 21.15
N TYR A 630 9.76 -16.02 21.14
CA TYR A 630 9.43 -15.03 20.10
C TYR A 630 9.32 -13.62 20.71
N PRO A 631 9.51 -12.55 19.92
CA PRO A 631 9.33 -11.18 20.41
C PRO A 631 7.86 -10.91 20.79
N ASN A 632 7.58 -9.73 21.35
CA ASN A 632 6.20 -9.27 21.46
C ASN A 632 5.64 -9.03 20.04
N MET A 633 4.44 -9.51 19.75
CA MET A 633 3.87 -9.44 18.41
C MET A 633 2.43 -8.90 18.41
N LEU A 634 2.19 -7.92 17.55
CA LEU A 634 0.86 -7.48 17.14
C LEU A 634 0.62 -7.92 15.70
N ILE A 635 -0.36 -8.77 15.49
CA ILE A 635 -0.76 -9.26 14.18
C ILE A 635 -2.12 -8.66 13.84
N THR A 636 -2.29 -8.13 12.62
CA THR A 636 -3.59 -7.59 12.18
C THR A 636 -4.12 -8.34 10.96
N ALA A 637 -5.44 -8.39 10.81
CA ALA A 637 -6.12 -9.06 9.70
C ALA A 637 -7.37 -8.28 9.27
N GLY A 638 -7.85 -8.54 8.05
CA GLY A 638 -9.15 -8.07 7.56
C GLY A 638 -10.00 -9.26 7.13
N LEU A 639 -11.23 -9.39 7.64
CA LEU A 639 -12.10 -10.55 7.34
C LEU A 639 -12.44 -10.66 5.85
N TYR A 640 -12.51 -9.52 5.16
CA TYR A 640 -12.84 -9.43 3.72
C TYR A 640 -11.61 -9.20 2.84
N ASP A 641 -10.40 -9.48 3.37
CA ASP A 641 -9.18 -9.38 2.61
C ASP A 641 -9.16 -10.42 1.47
N THR A 642 -8.96 -9.94 0.23
CA THR A 642 -8.86 -10.74 -0.99
C THR A 642 -7.45 -10.76 -1.58
N GLN A 643 -6.47 -10.16 -0.88
CA GLN A 643 -5.05 -10.18 -1.28
C GLN A 643 -4.26 -11.14 -0.40
N VAL A 644 -4.43 -11.03 0.91
CA VAL A 644 -3.91 -11.99 1.91
C VAL A 644 -5.09 -12.40 2.78
N LEU A 645 -5.52 -13.63 2.63
CA LEU A 645 -6.72 -14.10 3.34
C LEU A 645 -6.51 -14.05 4.86
N TYR A 646 -7.54 -13.63 5.60
CA TYR A 646 -7.53 -13.54 7.06
C TYR A 646 -7.06 -14.83 7.76
N VAL A 647 -7.21 -15.98 7.10
CA VAL A 647 -6.82 -17.29 7.64
C VAL A 647 -5.32 -17.40 7.87
N GLU A 648 -4.49 -16.75 7.06
CA GLU A 648 -3.04 -16.80 7.21
C GLU A 648 -2.58 -16.22 8.56
N PRO A 649 -2.87 -14.94 8.91
CA PRO A 649 -2.55 -14.42 10.22
C PRO A 649 -3.23 -15.16 11.38
N ALA A 650 -4.47 -15.66 11.19
CA ALA A 650 -5.19 -16.40 12.23
C ALA A 650 -4.51 -17.74 12.55
N LYS A 651 -4.18 -18.55 11.54
CA LYS A 651 -3.45 -19.81 11.67
C LYS A 651 -2.06 -19.59 12.29
N TRP A 652 -1.36 -18.57 11.79
CA TRP A 652 -0.02 -18.26 12.26
C TRP A 652 -0.03 -17.87 13.74
N THR A 653 -0.99 -17.06 14.19
CA THR A 653 -1.18 -16.72 15.61
C THR A 653 -1.45 -17.97 16.44
N ALA A 654 -2.36 -18.85 15.99
CA ALA A 654 -2.67 -20.09 16.69
C ALA A 654 -1.44 -20.99 16.85
N LYS A 655 -0.65 -21.17 15.78
CA LYS A 655 0.57 -21.99 15.80
C LYS A 655 1.67 -21.39 16.66
N LEU A 656 1.92 -20.07 16.55
CA LEU A 656 2.87 -19.36 17.41
C LEU A 656 2.51 -19.52 18.88
N ARG A 657 1.22 -19.37 19.23
CA ARG A 657 0.74 -19.50 20.62
C ARG A 657 0.96 -20.91 21.19
N ALA A 658 0.78 -21.94 20.37
CA ALA A 658 1.02 -23.33 20.75
C ALA A 658 2.53 -23.66 20.91
N MET A 659 3.40 -22.95 20.19
CA MET A 659 4.83 -23.29 20.10
C MET A 659 5.74 -22.38 20.92
N LYS A 660 5.35 -21.13 21.20
CA LYS A 660 6.20 -20.19 21.94
C LYS A 660 6.50 -20.65 23.36
N THR A 661 7.72 -20.37 23.82
CA THR A 661 8.20 -20.76 25.17
C THR A 661 8.38 -19.58 26.13
N ASP A 662 8.13 -18.38 25.67
CA ASP A 662 8.24 -17.11 26.38
C ASP A 662 6.88 -16.62 26.89
N THR A 663 6.88 -15.52 27.64
CA THR A 663 5.69 -14.82 28.10
C THR A 663 5.40 -13.52 27.38
N ASN A 664 6.13 -13.26 26.28
CA ASN A 664 5.94 -12.08 25.47
C ASN A 664 4.52 -12.02 24.90
N ARG A 665 4.04 -10.79 24.71
CA ARG A 665 2.69 -10.51 24.23
C ARG A 665 2.53 -11.00 22.78
N LEU A 666 1.50 -11.81 22.53
CA LEU A 666 1.08 -12.25 21.19
C LEU A 666 -0.42 -11.97 21.05
N ILE A 667 -0.78 -11.00 20.22
CA ILE A 667 -2.16 -10.54 20.04
C ILE A 667 -2.51 -10.48 18.55
N LEU A 668 -3.73 -10.92 18.22
CA LEU A 668 -4.34 -10.84 16.91
C LEU A 668 -5.53 -9.88 16.95
N ARG A 669 -5.56 -8.92 16.03
CA ARG A 669 -6.68 -8.01 15.85
C ARG A 669 -7.23 -8.15 14.43
N THR A 670 -8.43 -8.69 14.30
CA THR A 670 -9.12 -8.84 13.01
C THR A 670 -10.16 -7.74 12.84
N ASN A 671 -10.06 -6.95 11.78
CA ASN A 671 -11.13 -6.04 11.39
C ASN A 671 -12.23 -6.85 10.70
N MET A 672 -13.39 -6.99 11.36
CA MET A 672 -14.50 -7.83 10.90
C MET A 672 -15.28 -7.23 9.73
N GLU A 673 -14.99 -5.98 9.32
CA GLU A 673 -15.72 -5.24 8.28
C GLU A 673 -14.82 -4.76 7.13
N ALA A 674 -13.52 -5.01 7.18
CA ALA A 674 -12.57 -4.46 6.23
C ALA A 674 -11.82 -5.54 5.44
N GLY A 675 -11.27 -5.12 4.29
CA GLY A 675 -10.33 -5.89 3.47
C GLY A 675 -8.87 -5.51 3.74
N HIS A 676 -8.00 -5.70 2.74
CA HIS A 676 -6.55 -5.54 2.85
C HIS A 676 -6.07 -4.15 3.29
N ALA A 677 -6.76 -3.12 2.86
CA ALA A 677 -6.40 -1.73 3.20
C ALA A 677 -6.80 -1.29 4.62
N GLY A 678 -7.44 -2.17 5.41
CA GLY A 678 -7.92 -1.86 6.75
C GLY A 678 -9.21 -1.02 6.75
N ALA A 679 -9.43 -0.27 7.82
CA ALA A 679 -10.65 0.51 8.00
C ALA A 679 -10.83 1.59 6.94
N SER A 680 -12.04 1.70 6.41
CA SER A 680 -12.45 2.77 5.51
C SER A 680 -12.74 4.06 6.29
N GLY A 681 -12.24 5.20 5.76
CA GLY A 681 -12.41 6.49 6.38
C GLY A 681 -11.24 6.91 7.29
N ARG A 682 -10.91 8.24 7.24
CA ARG A 682 -9.69 8.78 7.87
C ARG A 682 -9.68 8.67 9.40
N TYR A 683 -10.82 8.86 10.07
CA TYR A 683 -10.90 8.79 11.54
C TYR A 683 -10.73 7.38 12.07
N LYS A 684 -11.31 6.37 11.40
CA LYS A 684 -11.11 4.96 11.76
C LYS A 684 -9.64 4.56 11.57
N ARG A 685 -9.00 4.99 10.47
CA ARG A 685 -7.58 4.74 10.21
C ARG A 685 -6.68 5.31 11.31
N TRP A 686 -6.94 6.54 11.79
CA TRP A 686 -6.15 7.09 12.90
C TRP A 686 -6.33 6.33 14.20
N ARG A 687 -7.50 5.74 14.46
CA ARG A 687 -7.70 4.84 15.60
C ARG A 687 -6.82 3.59 15.51
N ASP A 688 -6.68 3.02 14.31
CA ASP A 688 -5.82 1.86 14.10
C ASP A 688 -4.34 2.22 14.30
N VAL A 689 -3.88 3.36 13.78
CA VAL A 689 -2.51 3.86 13.99
C VAL A 689 -2.25 4.15 15.48
N ALA A 690 -3.19 4.77 16.17
CA ALA A 690 -3.07 5.05 17.60
C ALA A 690 -2.94 3.76 18.42
N PHE A 691 -3.67 2.71 18.08
CA PHE A 691 -3.56 1.39 18.70
C PHE A 691 -2.17 0.77 18.47
N GLU A 692 -1.66 0.79 17.24
CA GLU A 692 -0.34 0.25 16.91
C GLU A 692 0.78 1.04 17.60
N TYR A 693 0.69 2.36 17.65
CA TYR A 693 1.68 3.18 18.34
C TYR A 693 1.61 3.01 19.87
N ALA A 694 0.41 2.82 20.43
CA ALA A 694 0.27 2.50 21.84
C ALA A 694 0.97 1.17 22.19
N PHE A 695 0.87 0.14 21.33
CA PHE A 695 1.60 -1.12 21.51
C PHE A 695 3.13 -0.89 21.53
N LEU A 696 3.67 -0.10 20.62
CA LEU A 696 5.12 0.20 20.56
C LEU A 696 5.59 0.99 21.78
N LEU A 697 4.86 2.07 22.12
CA LEU A 697 5.21 2.98 23.22
C LEU A 697 5.10 2.30 24.59
N ASP A 698 4.10 1.45 24.77
CA ASP A 698 3.93 0.65 26.00
C ASP A 698 5.13 -0.30 26.20
N LEU A 699 5.51 -1.05 25.16
CA LEU A 699 6.66 -1.94 25.19
C LEU A 699 8.01 -1.21 25.36
N ALA A 700 8.10 0.03 24.91
CA ALA A 700 9.27 0.88 25.08
C ALA A 700 9.32 1.58 26.45
N GLY A 701 8.26 1.46 27.28
CA GLY A 701 8.12 2.18 28.56
C GLY A 701 7.95 3.70 28.37
N LEU A 702 7.34 4.14 27.28
CA LEU A 702 7.16 5.55 26.91
C LEU A 702 5.68 5.97 26.85
N GLY A 703 4.77 5.15 27.38
CA GLY A 703 3.33 5.40 27.34
C GLY A 703 2.90 6.68 28.04
N ASP A 704 3.58 7.08 29.12
CA ASP A 704 3.28 8.28 29.87
C ASP A 704 4.01 9.53 29.37
N ARG A 705 4.95 9.38 28.45
CA ARG A 705 5.72 10.49 27.88
C ARG A 705 4.84 11.32 26.95
N ALA A 706 4.60 12.58 27.33
CA ALA A 706 3.95 13.52 26.45
C ALA A 706 4.85 13.84 25.24
N ALA A 707 4.24 14.13 24.08
CA ALA A 707 4.97 14.80 23.01
C ALA A 707 5.29 16.24 23.47
N PRO A 708 6.49 16.75 23.17
CA PRO A 708 6.91 18.11 23.60
C PRO A 708 6.12 19.21 22.90
#